data_b70f28d99c130c4abd8189d498804c20
#
_entry.id   b70f28d99c130c4abd8189d498804c20
#
_cell.length_a   1.000
_cell.length_b   1.000
_cell.length_c   1.000
_cell.angle_alpha   90.00
_cell.angle_beta   90.00
_cell.angle_gamma   90.00
#
_symmetry.space_group_name_H-M   'P 1'
#
loop_
_entity.id
_entity.type
_entity.pdbx_description
1 polymer ?
#
loop_
_entity_poly.entity_id
_entity_poly.type
_entity_poly.pdbx_seq_one_letter_code
_entity_poly.pdbx_strand_id
1 'polypeptide(L)'
;MTKKLFYFIAFLLVSISVSFTFSQRATAESYTSDFSNQLGTWEDLVGQVDRKISQGQLNIANQKLSTGYESISLNTDAGNRSSGDVQITFVYKGQTNFGLVFRAGTGNTKNYQSFAYMSNGNWQLGQPGGKWITDIHSQSLEIGQTYKLLLRYQGTSVKAYLNSKIIYDNPHVTYSDGSTINGDWTGATGLRLFGNLSQLLLLSLKTGEVNSIPEVLDTQQFINLRDKWKQQLITENYDSNNAPLVKYVNTLSKNAQTLYQSMNRSPERKELWPLKAGDTPSANLTTQFSNLYLLSQAYGTKGTDYYLNPELLADIQSGLDFMVSQKGYDGQKYYGNWWDWQVGIPQKFIGSLMILGDKLPSDKIQEYTKAIQSYVPNPYQQLYTKAQDVFVDLAFIPNFSTTGANRTDLALSVLGLGILQEDESKIELASNSIKEVFQTVTKGDGFYPDGSFIQHNNIPYTGSYGNVLVKGVGQILATTKDSSFEMDSQTVSNFVSTVEQSFIPLIYQGTMLPGVNGRSISRAPKDTQVGYGSTTMYNLLIVANLAPEESQKKLQEAVKYWMQTNPDYYLNNTRDYNDLQLTLSLMANTAITGDMLPFTGTKVFASMDRFVQNNPTYMTSLSLYSNRTSSFEAGNGENKRGWHTADGMFYLYNNDGVQFGNSYWPTVDPYRLPGTTVDTVALQDENSSFTTVTSPETWVGGAAAENQAVMGMALNKQGTKNNGTVLPMNLRAKKSWFVLEDQTIALGAGISGDTTASIETVVDNRLLNDAYHYQVISNKGNITDASEESKKDWLLLRSDHQNASIGYYFPTSSDVTVQSEKRTGTYAAINSAFPSDKTYSGEYRKFMINHGQHPQNANYAYVILPEATQEKLKNYTQDNTLKILANTESIQAVQMETAGYLGINFWAATGGSIADITTDKPISLLKQNKQTQTTYTIANPTQTNEIAHIQLPKDFKYILSMSDGVSFDEATHTLSIDFSGSAGSAKQIVVE
;
A
#
# COMPACT_ATOMS: atom_id res chain seq x y z
N MET A 1 -30.87 59.03 -2.59
CA MET A 1 -29.73 59.39 -1.72
C MET A 1 -29.40 58.30 -0.66
N THR A 2 -30.26 57.38 -0.38
CA THR A 2 -30.07 56.34 0.67
C THR A 2 -29.25 55.09 0.25
N LYS A 3 -29.16 54.77 -1.04
CA LYS A 3 -28.36 53.61 -1.51
C LYS A 3 -26.85 53.90 -1.65
N LYS A 4 -26.47 55.18 -1.87
CA LYS A 4 -25.05 55.55 -1.95
C LYS A 4 -24.38 55.67 -0.59
N LEU A 5 -25.15 55.92 0.45
CA LEU A 5 -24.64 56.00 1.83
C LEU A 5 -24.38 54.61 2.42
N PHE A 6 -25.17 53.63 2.03
CA PHE A 6 -24.98 52.24 2.49
C PHE A 6 -23.71 51.56 1.90
N TYR A 7 -23.38 51.85 0.64
CA TYR A 7 -22.15 51.37 0.04
C TYR A 7 -20.91 52.07 0.59
N PHE A 8 -21.02 53.36 0.98
CA PHE A 8 -19.90 54.08 1.58
C PHE A 8 -19.60 53.64 3.01
N ILE A 9 -20.63 53.32 3.79
CA ILE A 9 -20.48 52.74 5.15
C ILE A 9 -19.96 51.27 5.06
N ALA A 10 -20.44 50.48 4.09
CA ALA A 10 -19.94 49.10 3.88
C ALA A 10 -18.47 49.10 3.40
N PHE A 11 -18.08 50.07 2.55
CA PHE A 11 -16.70 50.19 2.12
C PHE A 11 -15.76 50.71 3.21
N LEU A 12 -16.25 51.57 4.10
CA LEU A 12 -15.49 52.07 5.26
C LEU A 12 -15.38 50.99 6.35
N LEU A 13 -16.41 50.15 6.55
CA LEU A 13 -16.33 48.99 7.48
C LEU A 13 -15.43 47.87 6.96
N VAL A 14 -15.42 47.62 5.65
CA VAL A 14 -14.47 46.67 5.04
C VAL A 14 -13.05 47.22 5.01
N SER A 15 -12.86 48.52 4.80
CA SER A 15 -11.54 49.16 4.87
C SER A 15 -11.00 49.26 6.31
N ILE A 16 -11.88 49.44 7.31
CA ILE A 16 -11.49 49.40 8.71
C ILE A 16 -11.22 47.97 9.16
N SER A 17 -11.97 46.99 8.68
CA SER A 17 -11.68 45.55 8.98
C SER A 17 -10.35 45.07 8.35
N VAL A 18 -10.03 45.55 7.15
CA VAL A 18 -8.75 45.22 6.51
C VAL A 18 -7.56 45.97 7.13
N SER A 19 -7.78 47.16 7.69
CA SER A 19 -6.71 47.92 8.37
C SER A 19 -6.44 47.44 9.81
N PHE A 20 -7.41 46.76 10.46
CA PHE A 20 -7.22 46.17 11.77
C PHE A 20 -6.62 44.77 11.75
N THR A 21 -6.60 44.10 10.59
CA THR A 21 -5.96 42.77 10.43
C THR A 21 -4.45 42.86 10.17
N PHE A 22 -3.86 44.03 10.00
CA PHE A 22 -2.42 44.17 9.79
C PHE A 22 -1.60 44.63 11.02
N SER A 23 -2.19 44.73 12.20
CA SER A 23 -1.43 45.19 13.37
C SER A 23 -1.55 44.34 14.65
N GLN A 24 -2.17 43.15 14.58
CA GLN A 24 -1.97 42.14 15.60
C GLN A 24 -1.48 40.85 14.90
N ARG A 25 -0.15 40.73 14.65
CA ARG A 25 0.49 39.42 14.63
C ARG A 25 0.26 38.86 16.04
N ALA A 26 -0.74 38.02 16.19
CA ALA A 26 -0.89 37.20 17.37
C ALA A 26 0.45 36.52 17.61
N THR A 27 0.98 36.67 18.81
CA THR A 27 2.01 35.76 19.31
C THR A 27 1.35 34.40 19.28
N ALA A 28 1.73 33.54 18.34
CA ALA A 28 1.22 32.18 18.29
C ALA A 28 1.59 31.54 19.64
N GLU A 29 0.61 31.10 20.41
CA GLU A 29 0.85 30.47 21.72
C GLU A 29 1.81 29.30 21.59
N SER A 30 1.78 28.58 20.45
CA SER A 30 2.74 27.56 20.06
C SER A 30 2.78 27.39 18.53
N TYR A 31 3.91 26.89 18.01
CA TYR A 31 4.08 26.53 16.61
C TYR A 31 4.74 25.16 16.52
N THR A 32 4.23 24.32 15.62
CA THR A 32 4.81 23.00 15.33
C THR A 32 4.81 22.79 13.82
N SER A 33 5.96 22.37 13.27
CA SER A 33 6.08 21.87 11.91
C SER A 33 6.78 20.52 11.93
N ASP A 34 6.20 19.54 11.24
CA ASP A 34 6.76 18.20 11.05
C ASP A 34 7.30 17.98 9.61
N PHE A 35 7.29 19.04 8.80
CA PHE A 35 7.77 19.06 7.42
C PHE A 35 7.17 18.00 6.49
N SER A 36 6.04 17.41 6.86
CA SER A 36 5.41 16.34 6.07
C SER A 36 4.90 16.84 4.72
N ASN A 37 4.39 18.11 4.66
CA ASN A 37 3.75 18.65 3.47
C ASN A 37 4.12 20.10 3.11
N GLN A 38 4.68 20.87 4.05
CA GLN A 38 4.97 22.29 3.85
C GLN A 38 6.33 22.68 4.41
N LEU A 39 7.04 23.44 3.60
CA LEU A 39 8.34 24.01 4.02
C LEU A 39 8.20 25.02 5.15
N GLY A 40 7.08 25.68 5.28
CA GLY A 40 6.90 26.88 6.09
C GLY A 40 7.60 28.09 5.47
N THR A 41 7.51 29.25 6.16
CA THR A 41 8.14 30.49 5.68
C THR A 41 9.50 30.67 6.37
N TRP A 42 10.57 30.71 5.56
CA TRP A 42 11.93 30.85 6.03
C TRP A 42 12.61 32.07 5.40
N GLU A 43 13.33 32.85 6.21
CA GLU A 43 14.11 33.99 5.79
C GLU A 43 15.60 33.80 6.14
N ASP A 44 16.49 34.00 5.18
CA ASP A 44 17.93 33.91 5.42
C ASP A 44 18.48 35.22 5.96
N LEU A 45 18.86 35.24 7.24
CA LEU A 45 19.44 36.39 7.91
C LEU A 45 20.92 36.58 7.56
N VAL A 46 21.66 35.50 7.43
CA VAL A 46 23.06 35.44 7.09
C VAL A 46 23.29 34.32 6.09
N GLY A 47 24.11 34.59 5.05
CA GLY A 47 24.39 33.60 4.04
C GLY A 47 23.17 33.18 3.24
N GLN A 48 23.26 32.03 2.58
CA GLN A 48 22.15 31.42 1.86
C GLN A 48 22.09 29.93 2.16
N VAL A 49 20.89 29.41 2.30
CA VAL A 49 20.61 28.04 2.67
C VAL A 49 19.71 27.38 1.61
N ASP A 50 20.15 26.21 1.17
CA ASP A 50 19.27 25.33 0.38
C ASP A 50 18.32 24.57 1.30
N ARG A 51 17.04 24.55 0.97
CA ARG A 51 15.99 23.86 1.71
C ARG A 51 15.21 22.96 0.77
N LYS A 52 15.12 21.71 1.09
CA LYS A 52 14.38 20.74 0.31
C LYS A 52 13.65 19.77 1.23
N ILE A 53 12.35 19.70 1.09
CA ILE A 53 11.58 18.60 1.69
C ILE A 53 11.73 17.36 0.81
N SER A 54 12.08 16.27 1.44
CA SER A 54 12.12 14.96 0.83
C SER A 54 11.75 13.96 1.91
N GLN A 55 10.75 13.13 1.64
CA GLN A 55 10.33 12.06 2.55
C GLN A 55 9.91 12.59 3.95
N GLY A 56 9.12 13.67 3.99
CA GLY A 56 8.65 14.27 5.24
C GLY A 56 9.76 14.86 6.12
N GLN A 57 10.93 15.11 5.55
CA GLN A 57 12.09 15.64 6.25
C GLN A 57 12.58 16.90 5.55
N LEU A 58 12.88 17.94 6.31
CA LEU A 58 13.54 19.12 5.78
C LEU A 58 15.06 18.93 5.75
N ASN A 59 15.60 18.74 4.57
CA ASN A 59 17.05 18.85 4.37
C ASN A 59 17.42 20.31 4.20
N ILE A 60 18.25 20.81 5.11
CA ILE A 60 18.75 22.18 5.11
C ILE A 60 20.29 22.17 5.05
N ALA A 61 20.87 22.86 4.10
CA ALA A 61 22.29 22.84 3.86
C ALA A 61 22.84 24.22 3.43
N ASN A 62 24.10 24.50 3.77
CA ASN A 62 24.78 25.67 3.25
C ASN A 62 24.94 25.62 1.73
N GLN A 63 24.60 26.70 1.01
CA GLN A 63 24.81 26.78 -0.44
C GLN A 63 26.28 26.80 -0.82
N LYS A 64 27.16 27.34 0.03
CA LYS A 64 28.59 27.36 -0.19
C LYS A 64 29.30 26.39 0.75
N LEU A 65 30.12 25.54 0.19
CA LEU A 65 30.98 24.60 0.90
C LEU A 65 32.37 25.25 1.05
N SER A 66 32.55 26.17 2.01
CA SER A 66 33.84 26.78 2.32
C SER A 66 34.06 26.87 3.82
N THR A 67 35.33 26.77 4.24
CA THR A 67 35.71 26.98 5.64
C THR A 67 35.36 28.41 6.06
N GLY A 68 34.63 28.53 7.18
CA GLY A 68 34.19 29.83 7.69
C GLY A 68 32.91 30.38 7.06
N TYR A 69 32.23 29.63 6.16
CA TYR A 69 30.92 30.04 5.69
C TYR A 69 29.87 29.75 6.76
N GLU A 70 29.13 30.80 7.11
CA GLU A 70 28.02 30.73 8.05
C GLU A 70 26.73 31.12 7.36
N SER A 71 25.68 30.39 7.66
CA SER A 71 24.32 30.76 7.29
C SER A 71 23.35 30.62 8.45
N ILE A 72 22.37 31.54 8.50
CA ILE A 72 21.29 31.56 9.50
C ILE A 72 19.99 31.69 8.75
N SER A 73 19.12 30.74 8.98
CA SER A 73 17.80 30.67 8.41
C SER A 73 16.76 30.72 9.52
N LEU A 74 15.87 31.69 9.48
CA LEU A 74 14.84 31.96 10.47
C LEU A 74 13.50 31.39 9.97
N ASN A 75 12.79 30.67 10.83
CA ASN A 75 11.41 30.30 10.57
C ASN A 75 10.52 31.45 11.06
N THR A 76 9.89 32.16 10.11
CA THR A 76 9.04 33.33 10.45
C THR A 76 7.65 32.96 10.93
N ASP A 77 7.22 31.73 10.66
CA ASP A 77 5.91 31.21 11.14
C ASP A 77 5.94 30.93 12.66
N ALA A 78 7.13 30.62 13.20
CA ALA A 78 7.35 30.38 14.62
C ALA A 78 7.14 31.61 15.53
N GLY A 79 7.00 32.79 14.93
CA GLY A 79 6.80 34.06 15.63
C GLY A 79 8.06 34.60 16.30
N ASN A 80 7.97 35.82 16.87
CA ASN A 80 9.06 36.52 17.56
C ASN A 80 8.88 36.42 19.07
N ARG A 81 9.94 36.02 19.80
CA ARG A 81 9.90 35.83 21.25
C ARG A 81 11.12 36.44 21.95
N SER A 82 10.91 37.01 23.15
CA SER A 82 12.00 37.39 24.09
C SER A 82 12.32 36.26 25.06
N SER A 83 11.36 35.36 25.29
CA SER A 83 11.49 34.14 26.09
C SER A 83 10.67 33.02 25.49
N GLY A 84 11.07 31.79 25.69
CA GLY A 84 10.31 30.64 25.16
C GLY A 84 11.10 29.35 25.16
N ASP A 85 10.43 28.34 24.59
CA ASP A 85 10.96 27.03 24.32
C ASP A 85 11.12 26.86 22.80
N VAL A 86 12.25 26.28 22.38
CA VAL A 86 12.51 25.87 20.98
C VAL A 86 13.04 24.45 20.97
N GLN A 87 12.38 23.58 20.24
CA GLN A 87 12.79 22.21 20.11
C GLN A 87 12.90 21.81 18.65
N ILE A 88 13.98 21.12 18.32
CA ILE A 88 14.13 20.42 17.04
C ILE A 88 14.31 18.92 17.28
N THR A 89 13.70 18.13 16.38
CA THR A 89 14.02 16.72 16.22
C THR A 89 14.78 16.56 14.90
N PHE A 90 15.97 15.94 14.93
CA PHE A 90 16.85 15.88 13.77
C PHE A 90 17.65 14.57 13.74
N VAL A 91 18.09 14.20 12.53
CA VAL A 91 19.03 13.08 12.32
C VAL A 91 20.43 13.64 12.14
N TYR A 92 21.39 13.21 12.96
CA TYR A 92 22.77 13.63 12.85
C TYR A 92 23.49 12.91 11.70
N LYS A 93 24.00 13.65 10.73
CA LYS A 93 24.66 13.10 9.51
C LYS A 93 26.19 13.05 9.59
N GLY A 94 26.79 13.49 10.68
CA GLY A 94 28.24 13.63 10.82
C GLY A 94 28.78 14.91 10.15
N GLN A 95 29.97 15.34 10.59
CA GLN A 95 30.68 16.53 10.09
C GLN A 95 29.81 17.80 9.96
N THR A 96 28.71 17.88 10.72
CA THR A 96 27.76 18.98 10.68
C THR A 96 27.98 19.87 11.88
N ASN A 97 28.25 21.18 11.63
CA ASN A 97 28.17 22.20 12.65
C ASN A 97 26.84 22.90 12.52
N PHE A 98 25.99 22.82 13.55
CA PHE A 98 24.66 23.40 13.51
C PHE A 98 24.25 23.94 14.87
N GLY A 99 23.23 24.78 14.90
CA GLY A 99 22.69 25.30 16.16
C GLY A 99 21.27 25.80 16.01
N LEU A 100 20.60 25.88 17.15
CA LEU A 100 19.36 26.63 17.31
C LEU A 100 19.66 28.11 17.46
N VAL A 101 18.96 28.94 16.72
CA VAL A 101 18.97 30.37 16.81
C VAL A 101 17.69 30.83 17.52
N PHE A 102 17.83 31.77 18.42
CA PHE A 102 16.76 32.36 19.16
C PHE A 102 16.96 33.85 19.34
N ARG A 103 15.89 34.61 19.59
CA ARG A 103 15.89 36.06 19.69
C ARG A 103 16.59 36.75 18.50
N ALA A 104 16.43 36.25 17.30
CA ALA A 104 17.07 36.81 16.11
C ALA A 104 16.22 38.00 15.56
N GLY A 105 16.86 39.13 15.41
CA GLY A 105 16.26 40.27 14.73
C GLY A 105 16.05 39.99 13.25
N THR A 106 14.89 40.41 12.72
CA THR A 106 14.56 40.34 11.30
C THR A 106 15.05 41.60 10.55
N GLY A 107 15.41 41.46 9.28
CA GLY A 107 15.88 42.54 8.41
C GLY A 107 17.35 42.83 8.54
N ASN A 108 17.77 44.13 8.54
CA ASN A 108 19.18 44.52 8.50
C ASN A 108 19.96 44.38 9.84
N THR A 109 19.31 43.95 10.92
CA THR A 109 19.94 43.74 12.22
C THR A 109 20.42 42.31 12.37
N LYS A 110 21.74 42.11 12.27
CA LYS A 110 22.38 40.77 12.42
C LYS A 110 22.55 40.38 13.89
N ASN A 111 21.55 40.67 14.73
CA ASN A 111 21.56 40.28 16.14
C ASN A 111 20.83 38.95 16.30
N TYR A 112 21.50 37.98 16.87
CA TYR A 112 20.93 36.68 17.21
C TYR A 112 21.67 36.05 18.39
N GLN A 113 21.06 35.12 19.06
CA GLN A 113 21.68 34.21 20.01
C GLN A 113 21.57 32.80 19.48
N SER A 114 22.57 31.96 19.75
CA SER A 114 22.56 30.58 19.27
C SER A 114 23.13 29.61 20.29
N PHE A 115 22.53 28.39 20.32
CA PHE A 115 23.09 27.25 21.00
C PHE A 115 23.46 26.22 19.95
N ALA A 116 24.74 25.92 19.78
CA ALA A 116 25.28 25.25 18.61
C ALA A 116 26.18 24.06 18.95
N TYR A 117 26.03 22.98 18.20
CA TYR A 117 26.89 21.80 18.19
C TYR A 117 28.03 21.95 17.18
N MET A 118 29.20 21.58 17.59
CA MET A 118 30.42 21.56 16.77
C MET A 118 30.79 20.13 16.45
N SER A 119 31.24 19.86 15.24
CA SER A 119 31.64 18.51 14.79
C SER A 119 32.75 17.85 15.60
N ASN A 120 33.44 18.63 16.47
CA ASN A 120 34.39 18.11 17.46
C ASN A 120 33.73 17.57 18.74
N GLY A 121 32.41 17.57 18.82
CA GLY A 121 31.66 17.05 19.95
C GLY A 121 31.30 18.09 21.04
N ASN A 122 31.72 19.34 20.86
CA ASN A 122 31.48 20.43 21.83
C ASN A 122 30.23 21.24 21.43
N TRP A 123 29.60 21.87 22.42
CA TRP A 123 28.54 22.83 22.23
C TRP A 123 29.01 24.26 22.51
N GLN A 124 28.37 25.21 21.87
CA GLN A 124 28.62 26.65 22.04
C GLN A 124 27.33 27.39 22.33
N LEU A 125 27.36 28.32 23.29
CA LEU A 125 26.29 29.31 23.48
C LEU A 125 26.85 30.70 23.26
N GLY A 126 26.15 31.53 22.49
CA GLY A 126 26.63 32.91 22.33
C GLY A 126 25.89 33.73 21.29
N GLN A 127 26.52 34.85 20.93
CA GLN A 127 26.04 35.83 19.97
C GLN A 127 27.18 36.37 19.11
N PRO A 128 26.91 36.98 17.94
CA PRO A 128 27.91 37.63 17.12
C PRO A 128 28.74 38.71 17.89
N GLY A 129 29.95 38.94 17.44
CA GLY A 129 30.87 39.92 18.03
C GLY A 129 31.81 39.36 19.08
N GLY A 130 32.06 38.04 19.07
CA GLY A 130 33.07 37.38 19.92
C GLY A 130 32.59 37.04 21.33
N LYS A 131 31.28 37.04 21.57
CA LYS A 131 30.69 36.76 22.87
C LYS A 131 30.16 35.34 22.93
N TRP A 132 31.05 34.39 23.22
CA TRP A 132 30.77 32.96 23.23
C TRP A 132 31.17 32.29 24.53
N ILE A 133 30.41 31.29 24.91
CA ILE A 133 30.79 30.24 25.83
C ILE A 133 31.05 29.00 24.96
N THR A 134 32.28 28.51 25.01
CA THR A 134 32.71 27.31 24.26
C THR A 134 32.92 26.15 25.23
N ASP A 135 33.14 24.99 24.67
CA ASP A 135 33.51 23.77 25.39
C ASP A 135 32.48 23.32 26.45
N ILE A 136 31.20 23.57 26.15
CA ILE A 136 30.11 22.93 26.91
C ILE A 136 30.12 21.43 26.53
N HIS A 137 30.67 20.63 27.44
CA HIS A 137 30.76 19.19 27.23
C HIS A 137 29.41 18.52 27.50
N SER A 138 28.93 17.79 26.51
CA SER A 138 27.76 16.99 26.64
C SER A 138 27.98 15.64 25.93
N GLN A 139 26.95 14.85 25.81
CA GLN A 139 26.98 13.61 25.03
C GLN A 139 27.30 13.94 23.55
N SER A 140 28.35 13.31 23.02
CA SER A 140 28.66 13.38 21.57
C SER A 140 27.55 12.75 20.76
N LEU A 141 27.27 13.32 19.56
CA LEU A 141 26.26 12.81 18.68
C LEU A 141 26.81 11.66 17.81
N GLU A 142 26.05 10.60 17.67
CA GLU A 142 26.37 9.43 16.81
C GLU A 142 25.72 9.61 15.44
N ILE A 143 26.47 9.28 14.38
CA ILE A 143 25.99 9.41 12.98
C ILE A 143 24.79 8.47 12.75
N GLY A 144 23.76 9.00 12.11
CA GLY A 144 22.54 8.26 11.77
C GLY A 144 21.53 8.22 12.90
N GLN A 145 21.85 8.66 14.10
CA GLN A 145 20.92 8.70 15.23
C GLN A 145 20.02 9.94 15.17
N THR A 146 18.84 9.78 15.72
CA THR A 146 17.86 10.85 15.89
C THR A 146 18.00 11.45 17.27
N TYR A 147 17.98 12.78 17.32
CA TYR A 147 18.10 13.54 18.55
C TYR A 147 16.99 14.57 18.66
N LYS A 148 16.61 14.86 19.91
CA LYS A 148 15.69 15.91 20.28
C LYS A 148 16.42 16.94 21.13
N LEU A 149 16.61 18.14 20.59
CA LEU A 149 17.25 19.25 21.29
C LEU A 149 16.19 20.27 21.68
N LEU A 150 15.96 20.43 22.97
CA LEU A 150 15.11 21.47 23.56
C LEU A 150 15.98 22.56 24.13
N LEU A 151 15.77 23.81 23.71
CA LEU A 151 16.34 25.00 24.27
C LEU A 151 15.26 25.83 24.96
N ARG A 152 15.42 26.14 26.23
CA ARG A 152 14.55 27.01 27.01
C ARG A 152 15.32 28.26 27.41
N TYR A 153 14.74 29.44 27.16
CA TYR A 153 15.38 30.70 27.45
C TYR A 153 14.38 31.70 28.05
N GLN A 154 14.78 32.37 29.12
CA GLN A 154 13.97 33.40 29.78
C GLN A 154 14.90 34.43 30.46
N GLY A 155 14.78 35.73 30.08
CA GLY A 155 15.71 36.76 30.58
C GLY A 155 17.15 36.33 30.29
N THR A 156 18.01 36.28 31.32
CA THR A 156 19.42 35.84 31.22
C THR A 156 19.60 34.32 31.40
N SER A 157 18.52 33.56 31.69
CA SER A 157 18.57 32.12 31.88
C SER A 157 18.49 31.38 30.56
N VAL A 158 19.32 30.34 30.40
CA VAL A 158 19.30 29.42 29.27
C VAL A 158 19.49 27.99 29.78
N LYS A 159 18.59 27.12 29.37
CA LYS A 159 18.67 25.67 29.62
C LYS A 159 18.60 24.91 28.28
N ALA A 160 19.42 23.88 28.15
CA ALA A 160 19.36 23.00 26.98
C ALA A 160 19.28 21.54 27.41
N TYR A 161 18.44 20.79 26.72
CA TYR A 161 18.21 19.37 26.96
C TYR A 161 18.42 18.60 25.63
N LEU A 162 19.17 17.52 25.70
CA LEU A 162 19.34 16.58 24.59
C LEU A 162 18.69 15.25 24.98
N ASN A 163 17.68 14.85 24.26
CA ASN A 163 16.86 13.66 24.58
C ASN A 163 16.41 13.69 26.06
N SER A 164 15.84 14.84 26.47
CA SER A 164 15.36 15.14 27.84
C SER A 164 16.42 15.15 28.94
N LYS A 165 17.70 14.96 28.61
CA LYS A 165 18.81 15.06 29.55
C LYS A 165 19.40 16.46 29.52
N ILE A 166 19.53 17.10 30.67
CA ILE A 166 20.15 18.44 30.77
C ILE A 166 21.60 18.36 30.28
N ILE A 167 21.94 19.18 29.28
CA ILE A 167 23.29 19.35 28.76
C ILE A 167 23.84 20.76 29.05
N TYR A 168 22.98 21.71 29.40
CA TYR A 168 23.32 23.04 29.83
C TYR A 168 22.24 23.63 30.73
N ASP A 169 22.61 24.19 31.87
CA ASP A 169 21.70 24.90 32.77
C ASP A 169 22.45 26.06 33.41
N ASN A 170 22.11 27.28 33.01
CA ASN A 170 22.70 28.51 33.57
C ASN A 170 21.58 29.54 33.76
N PRO A 171 21.23 29.87 35.02
CA PRO A 171 20.18 30.85 35.33
C PRO A 171 20.61 32.27 35.01
N HIS A 172 21.95 32.53 34.87
CA HIS A 172 22.47 33.85 34.61
C HIS A 172 23.70 33.79 33.69
N VAL A 173 23.46 33.66 32.38
CA VAL A 173 24.51 33.48 31.38
C VAL A 173 25.42 34.70 31.32
N THR A 174 26.72 34.48 31.62
CA THR A 174 27.79 35.48 31.50
C THR A 174 28.86 34.95 30.54
N TYR A 175 29.21 35.74 29.53
CA TYR A 175 30.23 35.38 28.55
C TYR A 175 31.65 35.55 29.12
N SER A 176 32.64 35.04 28.41
CA SER A 176 34.05 35.08 28.77
C SER A 176 34.62 36.52 28.90
N ASP A 177 33.96 37.48 28.25
CA ASP A 177 34.30 38.91 28.37
C ASP A 177 33.63 39.61 29.58
N GLY A 178 32.92 38.87 30.43
CA GLY A 178 32.23 39.41 31.60
C GLY A 178 30.87 40.05 31.28
N SER A 179 30.45 40.12 30.01
CA SER A 179 29.14 40.62 29.64
C SER A 179 28.04 39.55 29.83
N THR A 180 26.81 39.97 30.12
CA THR A 180 25.66 39.08 30.28
C THR A 180 24.92 38.92 28.95
N ILE A 181 24.28 37.74 28.70
CA ILE A 181 23.40 37.53 27.57
C ILE A 181 22.26 38.57 27.58
N ASN A 182 21.95 39.12 26.40
CA ASN A 182 20.86 40.09 26.31
C ASN A 182 19.49 39.39 26.40
N GLY A 183 18.87 39.44 27.54
CA GLY A 183 17.59 38.83 27.83
C GLY A 183 16.36 39.55 27.26
N ASP A 184 16.55 40.83 26.88
CA ASP A 184 15.46 41.70 26.41
C ASP A 184 15.27 41.64 24.88
N TRP A 185 16.17 41.00 24.16
CA TRP A 185 16.03 40.87 22.72
C TRP A 185 14.79 40.00 22.41
N THR A 186 14.01 40.54 21.49
CA THR A 186 12.84 39.83 20.93
C THR A 186 13.11 39.55 19.46
N GLY A 187 12.86 38.31 19.04
CA GLY A 187 13.11 37.97 17.66
C GLY A 187 12.72 36.55 17.28
N ALA A 188 12.93 36.23 16.02
CA ALA A 188 12.58 34.94 15.43
C ALA A 188 13.50 33.81 15.92
N THR A 189 13.04 32.61 15.70
CA THR A 189 13.77 31.35 15.95
C THR A 189 14.20 30.74 14.62
N GLY A 190 15.30 30.04 14.60
CA GLY A 190 15.76 29.38 13.40
C GLY A 190 16.95 28.49 13.60
N LEU A 191 17.69 28.27 12.53
CA LEU A 191 18.84 27.38 12.45
C LEU A 191 20.08 28.13 12.01
N ARG A 192 21.19 27.75 12.60
CA ARG A 192 22.54 28.16 12.21
C ARG A 192 23.31 26.97 11.66
N LEU A 193 23.89 27.14 10.47
CA LEU A 193 24.80 26.17 9.86
C LEU A 193 26.12 26.85 9.56
N PHE A 194 27.24 26.21 9.86
CA PHE A 194 28.52 26.81 9.59
C PHE A 194 29.64 25.79 9.29
N GLY A 195 30.57 26.18 8.40
CA GLY A 195 31.65 25.34 7.92
C GLY A 195 31.36 24.55 6.67
N ASN A 196 32.35 23.75 6.26
CA ASN A 196 32.23 22.84 5.12
C ASN A 196 31.25 21.71 5.42
N LEU A 197 30.49 21.30 4.44
CA LEU A 197 29.59 20.15 4.53
C LEU A 197 28.51 20.24 5.65
N SER A 198 28.23 21.47 6.11
CA SER A 198 27.18 21.65 7.12
C SER A 198 25.80 21.45 6.48
N GLN A 199 25.16 20.40 6.88
CA GLN A 199 23.78 20.05 6.53
C GLN A 199 23.08 19.46 7.74
N LEU A 200 21.76 19.65 7.82
CA LEU A 200 20.93 19.13 8.89
C LEU A 200 19.66 18.52 8.29
N LEU A 201 19.28 17.36 8.76
CA LEU A 201 18.05 16.70 8.42
C LEU A 201 17.07 16.88 9.58
N LEU A 202 16.12 17.77 9.42
CA LEU A 202 15.09 18.05 10.41
C LEU A 202 13.87 17.20 10.20
N LEU A 203 13.35 16.66 11.30
CA LEU A 203 12.11 15.93 11.36
C LEU A 203 10.96 16.79 11.90
N SER A 204 11.25 17.67 12.88
CA SER A 204 10.28 18.62 13.41
C SER A 204 10.96 19.87 13.98
N LEU A 205 10.19 20.97 14.02
CA LEU A 205 10.49 22.18 14.75
C LEU A 205 9.25 22.55 15.58
N LYS A 206 9.43 22.70 16.91
CA LYS A 206 8.40 23.16 17.84
C LYS A 206 8.87 24.41 18.56
N THR A 207 7.99 25.39 18.74
CA THR A 207 8.25 26.57 19.59
C THR A 207 7.03 26.86 20.44
N GLY A 208 7.25 27.46 21.60
CA GLY A 208 6.19 27.82 22.51
C GLY A 208 6.62 28.77 23.59
N GLU A 209 5.72 29.07 24.53
CA GLU A 209 6.06 29.81 25.74
C GLU A 209 7.00 29.00 26.64
N VAL A 210 7.64 29.66 27.59
CA VAL A 210 8.51 28.99 28.59
C VAL A 210 7.70 27.90 29.32
N ASN A 211 8.26 26.74 29.41
CA ASN A 211 7.64 25.52 29.98
C ASN A 211 6.42 24.96 29.17
N SER A 212 6.21 25.41 27.94
CA SER A 212 5.20 24.84 27.07
C SER A 212 5.60 23.48 26.52
N ILE A 213 6.92 23.21 26.39
CA ILE A 213 7.46 21.92 25.94
C ILE A 213 7.99 21.18 27.19
N PRO A 214 7.55 19.97 27.50
CA PRO A 214 7.97 19.22 28.68
C PRO A 214 9.51 19.00 28.74
N GLU A 215 10.10 19.23 29.88
CA GLU A 215 11.55 19.03 30.14
C GLU A 215 11.87 17.56 30.41
N VAL A 216 10.99 16.91 31.15
CA VAL A 216 11.17 15.53 31.63
C VAL A 216 10.27 14.62 30.85
N LEU A 217 10.83 13.48 30.44
CA LEU A 217 10.05 12.37 29.90
C LEU A 217 8.95 11.98 30.88
N ASP A 218 7.74 11.96 30.41
CA ASP A 218 6.67 11.24 31.11
C ASP A 218 6.89 9.74 30.92
N THR A 219 7.62 9.12 31.84
CA THR A 219 7.89 7.68 31.79
C THR A 219 6.61 6.85 31.78
N GLN A 220 5.54 7.35 32.40
CA GLN A 220 4.23 6.69 32.40
C GLN A 220 3.66 6.59 30.97
N GLN A 221 3.94 7.55 30.10
CA GLN A 221 3.53 7.52 28.69
C GLN A 221 4.13 6.33 27.96
N PHE A 222 5.41 6.01 28.16
CA PHE A 222 6.03 4.83 27.54
C PHE A 222 5.47 3.52 28.09
N ILE A 223 5.18 3.44 29.38
CA ILE A 223 4.49 2.30 29.98
C ILE A 223 3.12 2.11 29.32
N ASN A 224 2.34 3.18 29.18
CA ASN A 224 1.03 3.12 28.53
C ASN A 224 1.11 2.68 27.06
N LEU A 225 2.08 3.17 26.28
CA LEU A 225 2.33 2.75 24.91
C LEU A 225 2.71 1.26 24.82
N ARG A 226 3.60 0.80 25.71
CA ARG A 226 3.98 -0.61 25.82
C ARG A 226 2.77 -1.47 26.16
N ASP A 227 1.94 -1.08 27.10
CA ASP A 227 0.75 -1.82 27.49
C ASP A 227 -0.28 -1.90 26.36
N LYS A 228 -0.50 -0.80 25.61
CA LYS A 228 -1.35 -0.81 24.41
C LYS A 228 -0.80 -1.77 23.34
N TRP A 229 0.51 -1.80 23.13
CA TRP A 229 1.11 -2.77 22.20
C TRP A 229 0.96 -4.20 22.71
N LYS A 230 1.27 -4.44 24.00
CA LYS A 230 1.15 -5.74 24.65
C LYS A 230 -0.27 -6.32 24.55
N GLN A 231 -1.31 -5.49 24.73
CA GLN A 231 -2.72 -5.89 24.60
C GLN A 231 -3.10 -6.37 23.20
N GLN A 232 -2.36 -5.98 22.15
CA GLN A 232 -2.54 -6.50 20.80
C GLN A 232 -1.88 -7.89 20.63
N LEU A 233 -0.95 -8.28 21.48
CA LEU A 233 -0.16 -9.50 21.34
C LEU A 233 -0.65 -10.66 22.21
N ILE A 234 -1.20 -10.36 23.37
CA ILE A 234 -1.59 -11.34 24.40
C ILE A 234 -2.84 -10.92 25.15
N THR A 235 -3.45 -11.84 25.88
CA THR A 235 -4.55 -11.53 26.82
C THR A 235 -4.16 -11.81 28.26
N GLU A 236 -4.43 -10.85 29.13
CA GLU A 236 -4.41 -11.01 30.58
C GLU A 236 -5.81 -11.33 31.13
N ASN A 237 -6.86 -11.24 30.29
CA ASN A 237 -8.26 -11.50 30.61
C ASN A 237 -8.71 -12.82 29.93
N TYR A 238 -8.59 -13.93 30.66
CA TYR A 238 -9.04 -15.23 30.17
C TYR A 238 -10.48 -15.52 30.62
N ASP A 239 -11.36 -15.73 29.66
CA ASP A 239 -12.73 -16.18 29.88
C ASP A 239 -12.89 -17.64 29.41
N SER A 240 -13.04 -18.55 30.34
CA SER A 240 -13.23 -19.98 30.08
C SER A 240 -14.59 -20.32 29.42
N ASN A 241 -15.54 -19.39 29.37
CA ASN A 241 -16.82 -19.57 28.70
C ASN A 241 -16.77 -19.15 27.22
N ASN A 242 -15.70 -18.46 26.81
CA ASN A 242 -15.50 -18.04 25.43
C ASN A 242 -14.78 -19.16 24.65
N ALA A 243 -15.54 -20.00 23.95
CA ALA A 243 -14.99 -21.16 23.25
C ALA A 243 -13.88 -20.84 22.21
N PRO A 244 -13.97 -19.81 21.35
CA PRO A 244 -12.88 -19.40 20.47
C PRO A 244 -11.63 -18.97 21.23
N LEU A 245 -11.76 -18.19 22.31
CA LEU A 245 -10.64 -17.78 23.15
C LEU A 245 -9.97 -18.99 23.81
N VAL A 246 -10.78 -19.91 24.37
CA VAL A 246 -10.27 -21.16 24.95
C VAL A 246 -9.49 -21.98 23.93
N LYS A 247 -10.00 -22.09 22.69
CA LYS A 247 -9.31 -22.81 21.61
C LYS A 247 -8.00 -22.12 21.23
N TYR A 248 -7.98 -20.79 21.12
CA TYR A 248 -6.77 -20.01 20.85
C TYR A 248 -5.70 -20.25 21.93
N VAL A 249 -6.07 -20.09 23.22
CA VAL A 249 -5.17 -20.26 24.36
C VAL A 249 -4.64 -21.68 24.45
N ASN A 250 -5.51 -22.71 24.29
CA ASN A 250 -5.09 -24.11 24.29
C ASN A 250 -4.14 -24.42 23.13
N THR A 251 -4.37 -23.84 21.95
CA THR A 251 -3.46 -24.00 20.80
C THR A 251 -2.10 -23.36 21.08
N LEU A 252 -2.09 -22.16 21.64
CA LEU A 252 -0.86 -21.46 22.04
C LEU A 252 -0.11 -22.28 23.10
N SER A 253 -0.81 -22.77 24.15
CA SER A 253 -0.22 -23.59 25.21
C SER A 253 0.42 -24.87 24.65
N LYS A 254 -0.30 -25.59 23.77
CA LYS A 254 0.21 -26.81 23.12
C LYS A 254 1.42 -26.55 22.23
N ASN A 255 1.41 -25.49 21.45
CA ASN A 255 2.55 -25.12 20.60
C ASN A 255 3.76 -24.72 21.45
N ALA A 256 3.52 -23.95 22.52
CA ALA A 256 4.56 -23.59 23.48
C ALA A 256 5.13 -24.83 24.17
N GLN A 257 4.31 -25.80 24.56
CA GLN A 257 4.77 -27.06 25.17
C GLN A 257 5.73 -27.80 24.22
N THR A 258 5.38 -27.94 22.97
CA THR A 258 6.21 -28.60 21.96
C THR A 258 7.58 -27.92 21.81
N LEU A 259 7.57 -26.60 21.72
CA LEU A 259 8.80 -25.81 21.60
C LEU A 259 9.63 -25.85 22.87
N TYR A 260 8.99 -25.69 24.04
CA TYR A 260 9.68 -25.68 25.33
C TYR A 260 10.35 -27.00 25.66
N GLN A 261 9.68 -28.13 25.36
CA GLN A 261 10.22 -29.48 25.56
C GLN A 261 11.39 -29.76 24.60
N SER A 262 11.37 -29.25 23.38
CA SER A 262 12.42 -29.47 22.37
C SER A 262 13.54 -28.43 22.41
N MET A 263 13.48 -27.43 23.28
CA MET A 263 14.49 -26.39 23.41
C MET A 263 15.82 -26.95 23.91
N ASN A 264 16.90 -26.72 23.21
CA ASN A 264 18.23 -27.10 23.62
C ASN A 264 18.79 -26.11 24.66
N ARG A 265 19.02 -26.61 25.89
CA ARG A 265 19.51 -25.81 27.02
C ARG A 265 20.98 -26.07 27.34
N SER A 266 21.64 -26.95 26.57
CA SER A 266 23.05 -27.26 26.78
C SER A 266 23.92 -26.00 26.75
N PRO A 267 24.91 -25.82 27.61
CA PRO A 267 25.90 -24.75 27.47
C PRO A 267 26.68 -24.79 26.15
N GLU A 268 26.84 -25.99 25.57
CA GLU A 268 27.52 -26.22 24.30
C GLU A 268 26.59 -26.10 23.06
N ARG A 269 25.36 -25.63 23.25
CA ARG A 269 24.36 -25.54 22.18
C ARG A 269 24.86 -24.68 21.02
N LYS A 270 24.64 -25.19 19.82
CA LYS A 270 24.86 -24.42 18.59
C LYS A 270 23.58 -23.78 18.05
N GLU A 271 22.44 -24.34 18.40
CA GLU A 271 21.08 -23.89 18.04
C GLU A 271 20.15 -24.10 19.23
N LEU A 272 19.11 -23.27 19.34
CA LEU A 272 18.04 -23.46 20.35
C LEU A 272 17.05 -24.54 19.91
N TRP A 273 16.80 -24.68 18.62
CA TRP A 273 15.99 -25.73 18.00
C TRP A 273 16.65 -26.25 16.74
N PRO A 274 16.34 -27.50 16.33
CA PRO A 274 16.83 -28.02 15.05
C PRO A 274 16.53 -27.07 13.89
N LEU A 275 17.47 -26.91 12.99
CA LEU A 275 17.29 -26.09 11.78
C LEU A 275 16.26 -26.74 10.88
N LYS A 276 15.40 -25.94 10.27
CA LYS A 276 14.40 -26.41 9.35
C LYS A 276 15.04 -26.68 7.98
N ALA A 277 14.86 -27.88 7.47
CA ALA A 277 15.37 -28.27 6.17
C ALA A 277 14.77 -27.40 5.06
N GLY A 278 15.62 -26.89 4.19
CA GLY A 278 15.23 -26.02 3.07
C GLY A 278 15.23 -24.52 3.39
N ASP A 279 15.27 -24.12 4.66
CA ASP A 279 15.43 -22.71 5.01
C ASP A 279 16.88 -22.24 4.81
N THR A 280 17.02 -20.97 4.38
CA THR A 280 18.33 -20.33 4.32
C THR A 280 18.89 -20.09 5.73
N PRO A 281 20.21 -19.90 5.90
CA PRO A 281 20.80 -19.62 7.21
C PRO A 281 20.17 -18.41 7.92
N SER A 282 19.84 -17.31 7.20
CA SER A 282 19.17 -16.14 7.79
C SER A 282 17.72 -16.41 8.16
N ALA A 283 16.96 -17.16 7.36
CA ALA A 283 15.60 -17.58 7.68
C ALA A 283 15.54 -18.47 8.91
N ASN A 284 16.55 -19.34 9.12
CA ASN A 284 16.66 -20.12 10.35
C ASN A 284 16.84 -19.26 11.60
N LEU A 285 17.57 -18.12 11.54
CA LEU A 285 17.62 -17.17 12.65
C LEU A 285 16.24 -16.59 12.95
N THR A 286 15.52 -16.16 11.92
CA THR A 286 14.14 -15.66 12.08
C THR A 286 13.23 -16.71 12.72
N THR A 287 13.39 -17.99 12.38
CA THR A 287 12.64 -19.10 12.98
C THR A 287 12.98 -19.25 14.48
N GLN A 288 14.26 -19.15 14.89
CA GLN A 288 14.66 -19.23 16.30
C GLN A 288 14.00 -18.08 17.11
N PHE A 289 14.05 -16.84 16.62
CA PHE A 289 13.37 -15.71 17.27
C PHE A 289 11.85 -15.85 17.27
N SER A 290 11.26 -16.43 16.24
CA SER A 290 9.81 -16.69 16.19
C SER A 290 9.38 -17.69 17.26
N ASN A 291 10.20 -18.70 17.53
CA ASN A 291 9.97 -19.68 18.60
C ASN A 291 10.07 -19.02 19.98
N LEU A 292 11.08 -18.17 20.22
CA LEU A 292 11.20 -17.40 21.46
C LEU A 292 10.01 -16.45 21.66
N TYR A 293 9.55 -15.81 20.58
CA TYR A 293 8.37 -14.95 20.62
C TYR A 293 7.10 -15.74 20.99
N LEU A 294 6.89 -16.92 20.41
CA LEU A 294 5.75 -17.77 20.76
C LEU A 294 5.80 -18.21 22.25
N LEU A 295 6.98 -18.55 22.77
CA LEU A 295 7.17 -18.82 24.19
C LEU A 295 6.87 -17.59 25.06
N SER A 296 7.27 -16.39 24.62
CA SER A 296 6.94 -15.12 25.30
C SER A 296 5.43 -14.87 25.31
N GLN A 297 4.73 -15.16 24.21
CA GLN A 297 3.27 -15.07 24.15
C GLN A 297 2.61 -16.05 25.14
N ALA A 298 3.08 -17.28 25.23
CA ALA A 298 2.55 -18.26 26.19
C ALA A 298 2.83 -17.84 27.65
N TYR A 299 4.00 -17.28 27.94
CA TYR A 299 4.34 -16.71 29.24
C TYR A 299 3.38 -15.55 29.63
N GLY A 300 3.08 -14.65 28.70
CA GLY A 300 2.24 -13.48 28.97
C GLY A 300 0.74 -13.74 28.92
N THR A 301 0.28 -14.82 28.26
CA THR A 301 -1.15 -15.08 28.03
C THR A 301 -1.75 -15.88 29.19
N LYS A 302 -2.71 -15.27 29.88
CA LYS A 302 -3.46 -15.95 30.97
C LYS A 302 -4.26 -17.14 30.44
N GLY A 303 -4.22 -18.25 31.13
CA GLY A 303 -4.90 -19.50 30.76
C GLY A 303 -4.01 -20.51 30.03
N THR A 304 -2.78 -20.16 29.64
CA THR A 304 -1.79 -21.14 29.22
C THR A 304 -1.15 -21.84 30.43
N ASP A 305 -0.60 -23.04 30.23
CA ASP A 305 0.13 -23.77 31.27
C ASP A 305 1.45 -23.08 31.68
N TYR A 306 1.84 -22.08 30.90
CA TYR A 306 3.09 -21.34 30.99
C TYR A 306 2.92 -19.90 31.51
N TYR A 307 1.69 -19.51 31.87
CA TYR A 307 1.42 -18.16 32.32
C TYR A 307 2.26 -17.79 33.56
N LEU A 308 3.11 -16.76 33.41
CA LEU A 308 4.05 -16.24 34.40
C LEU A 308 4.98 -17.32 35.00
N ASN A 309 5.29 -18.36 34.24
CA ASN A 309 6.19 -19.45 34.70
C ASN A 309 7.64 -18.93 34.78
N PRO A 310 8.28 -18.92 35.95
CA PRO A 310 9.61 -18.35 36.15
C PRO A 310 10.73 -19.14 35.45
N GLU A 311 10.57 -20.46 35.29
CA GLU A 311 11.54 -21.29 34.57
C GLU A 311 11.51 -21.01 33.10
N LEU A 312 10.30 -20.86 32.50
CA LEU A 312 10.14 -20.45 31.12
C LEU A 312 10.73 -19.05 30.87
N LEU A 313 10.52 -18.08 31.78
CA LEU A 313 11.12 -16.74 31.66
C LEU A 313 12.65 -16.82 31.63
N ALA A 314 13.27 -17.60 32.54
CA ALA A 314 14.72 -17.78 32.56
C ALA A 314 15.25 -18.43 31.29
N ASP A 315 14.54 -19.41 30.76
CA ASP A 315 14.92 -20.08 29.52
C ASP A 315 14.74 -19.15 28.27
N ILE A 316 13.69 -18.33 28.25
CA ILE A 316 13.52 -17.30 27.17
C ILE A 316 14.69 -16.31 27.25
N GLN A 317 15.01 -15.78 28.44
CA GLN A 317 16.14 -14.84 28.57
C GLN A 317 17.45 -15.48 28.14
N SER A 318 17.74 -16.71 28.56
CA SER A 318 18.92 -17.47 28.15
C SER A 318 18.95 -17.70 26.62
N GLY A 319 17.78 -17.90 26.04
CA GLY A 319 17.63 -18.00 24.56
C GLY A 319 17.95 -16.70 23.86
N LEU A 320 17.43 -15.57 24.34
CA LEU A 320 17.70 -14.25 23.76
C LEU A 320 19.18 -13.88 23.90
N ASP A 321 19.80 -14.11 25.06
CA ASP A 321 21.23 -13.93 25.27
C ASP A 321 22.06 -14.75 24.28
N PHE A 322 21.68 -16.02 24.06
CA PHE A 322 22.33 -16.88 23.06
C PHE A 322 22.20 -16.34 21.64
N MET A 323 21.01 -15.85 21.25
CA MET A 323 20.79 -15.32 19.91
C MET A 323 21.62 -14.04 19.67
N VAL A 324 21.73 -13.18 20.65
CA VAL A 324 22.53 -11.94 20.54
C VAL A 324 24.03 -12.28 20.57
N SER A 325 24.51 -12.97 21.63
CA SER A 325 25.94 -13.14 21.86
C SER A 325 26.58 -14.25 21.04
N GLN A 326 25.90 -15.37 20.81
CA GLN A 326 26.47 -16.55 20.18
C GLN A 326 26.07 -16.70 18.70
N LYS A 327 24.82 -16.38 18.38
CA LYS A 327 24.35 -16.39 16.97
C LYS A 327 24.69 -15.10 16.23
N GLY A 328 25.10 -14.05 16.96
CA GLY A 328 25.63 -12.81 16.44
C GLY A 328 24.56 -11.87 15.88
N TYR A 329 23.39 -11.82 16.52
CA TYR A 329 22.45 -10.74 16.30
C TYR A 329 22.82 -9.53 17.20
N ASP A 330 24.04 -9.04 17.01
CA ASP A 330 24.71 -8.04 17.84
C ASP A 330 25.14 -6.77 17.09
N GLY A 331 24.69 -6.63 15.84
CA GLY A 331 25.11 -5.54 14.96
C GLY A 331 26.42 -5.82 14.19
N GLN A 332 27.03 -7.00 14.37
CA GLN A 332 28.32 -7.34 13.77
C GLN A 332 28.23 -8.29 12.57
N LYS A 333 27.11 -8.95 12.39
CA LYS A 333 26.90 -9.92 11.32
C LYS A 333 25.71 -9.53 10.46
N TYR A 334 25.85 -9.82 9.17
CA TYR A 334 24.77 -9.63 8.19
C TYR A 334 25.03 -10.55 7.01
N TYR A 335 24.08 -11.44 6.67
CA TYR A 335 24.19 -12.34 5.52
C TYR A 335 22.80 -12.81 5.08
N GLY A 336 22.70 -13.34 3.86
CA GLY A 336 21.47 -13.88 3.31
C GLY A 336 20.42 -12.77 3.00
N ASN A 337 19.17 -13.01 3.39
CA ASN A 337 18.09 -12.10 3.08
C ASN A 337 18.01 -10.93 4.07
N TRP A 338 18.06 -9.71 3.57
CA TRP A 338 17.94 -8.47 4.35
C TRP A 338 16.68 -8.42 5.21
N TRP A 339 15.58 -8.97 4.70
CA TRP A 339 14.30 -9.01 5.39
C TRP A 339 14.36 -9.72 6.75
N ASP A 340 15.14 -10.79 6.84
CA ASP A 340 15.32 -11.51 8.10
C ASP A 340 15.90 -10.60 9.18
N TRP A 341 16.94 -9.83 8.85
CA TRP A 341 17.68 -8.99 9.78
C TRP A 341 16.94 -7.71 10.17
N GLN A 342 16.22 -7.11 9.23
CA GLN A 342 15.65 -5.78 9.39
C GLN A 342 14.13 -5.78 9.61
N VAL A 343 13.44 -6.88 9.33
CA VAL A 343 11.99 -7.02 9.50
C VAL A 343 11.63 -8.25 10.33
N GLY A 344 11.98 -9.43 9.87
CA GLY A 344 11.54 -10.71 10.46
C GLY A 344 11.97 -10.85 11.92
N ILE A 345 13.26 -10.72 12.20
CA ILE A 345 13.81 -10.80 13.56
C ILE A 345 13.37 -9.61 14.43
N PRO A 346 13.55 -8.34 14.01
CA PRO A 346 13.14 -7.19 14.82
C PRO A 346 11.72 -7.25 15.32
N GLN A 347 10.75 -7.57 14.48
CA GLN A 347 9.34 -7.65 14.89
C GLN A 347 9.09 -8.73 15.94
N LYS A 348 9.75 -9.90 15.85
CA LYS A 348 9.62 -10.98 16.83
C LYS A 348 10.33 -10.66 18.11
N PHE A 349 11.51 -10.09 18.03
CA PHE A 349 12.30 -9.72 19.20
C PHE A 349 11.63 -8.59 19.99
N ILE A 350 11.23 -7.50 19.31
CA ILE A 350 10.47 -6.40 19.92
C ILE A 350 9.17 -6.94 20.56
N GLY A 351 8.43 -7.79 19.85
CA GLY A 351 7.23 -8.42 20.39
C GLY A 351 7.49 -9.19 21.68
N SER A 352 8.59 -9.95 21.77
CA SER A 352 9.02 -10.60 23.00
C SER A 352 9.31 -9.58 24.11
N LEU A 353 10.08 -8.53 23.81
CA LEU A 353 10.43 -7.50 24.78
C LEU A 353 9.21 -6.69 25.26
N MET A 354 8.23 -6.42 24.39
CA MET A 354 6.96 -5.77 24.77
C MET A 354 6.16 -6.62 25.78
N ILE A 355 6.14 -7.95 25.59
CA ILE A 355 5.43 -8.86 26.49
C ILE A 355 6.16 -9.01 27.82
N LEU A 356 7.47 -9.23 27.79
CA LEU A 356 8.28 -9.51 28.98
C LEU A 356 8.52 -8.26 29.83
N GLY A 357 8.72 -7.12 29.19
CA GLY A 357 8.79 -5.80 29.84
C GLY A 357 9.71 -5.75 31.03
N ASP A 358 9.15 -5.34 32.19
CA ASP A 358 9.79 -5.20 33.47
C ASP A 358 10.24 -6.53 34.13
N LYS A 359 9.91 -7.66 33.53
CA LYS A 359 10.38 -8.97 33.96
C LYS A 359 11.82 -9.27 33.57
N LEU A 360 12.35 -8.50 32.63
CA LEU A 360 13.76 -8.56 32.24
C LEU A 360 14.57 -7.46 32.93
N PRO A 361 15.85 -7.69 33.24
CA PRO A 361 16.76 -6.65 33.73
C PRO A 361 16.88 -5.48 32.74
N SER A 362 16.97 -4.26 33.23
CA SER A 362 17.03 -3.06 32.41
C SER A 362 18.27 -3.00 31.51
N ASP A 363 19.40 -3.50 31.98
CA ASP A 363 20.64 -3.63 31.21
C ASP A 363 20.46 -4.59 30.03
N LYS A 364 19.68 -5.66 30.18
CA LYS A 364 19.35 -6.60 29.11
C LYS A 364 18.41 -5.96 28.08
N ILE A 365 17.43 -5.19 28.50
CA ILE A 365 16.58 -4.43 27.58
C ILE A 365 17.43 -3.48 26.74
N GLN A 366 18.39 -2.80 27.35
CA GLN A 366 19.31 -1.90 26.64
C GLN A 366 20.22 -2.66 25.66
N GLU A 367 20.80 -3.79 26.07
CA GLU A 367 21.62 -4.65 25.22
C GLU A 367 20.83 -5.12 23.97
N TYR A 368 19.63 -5.67 24.18
CA TYR A 368 18.79 -6.22 23.13
C TYR A 368 18.27 -5.14 22.17
N THR A 369 17.81 -4.02 22.71
CA THR A 369 17.33 -2.91 21.86
C THR A 369 18.46 -2.27 21.06
N LYS A 370 19.68 -2.18 21.62
CA LYS A 370 20.86 -1.74 20.87
C LYS A 370 21.20 -2.70 19.71
N ALA A 371 21.11 -4.00 19.93
CA ALA A 371 21.31 -4.99 18.89
C ALA A 371 20.31 -4.82 17.75
N ILE A 372 19.01 -4.69 18.05
CA ILE A 372 17.96 -4.44 17.05
C ILE A 372 18.22 -3.13 16.30
N GLN A 373 18.53 -2.06 17.02
CA GLN A 373 18.78 -0.74 16.45
C GLN A 373 19.94 -0.73 15.45
N SER A 374 20.95 -1.58 15.65
CA SER A 374 22.07 -1.71 14.70
C SER A 374 21.61 -2.15 13.30
N TYR A 375 20.49 -2.88 13.21
CA TYR A 375 19.91 -3.31 11.92
C TYR A 375 18.78 -2.42 11.44
N VAL A 376 18.08 -1.73 12.34
CA VAL A 376 16.93 -0.88 12.02
C VAL A 376 17.05 0.49 12.71
N PRO A 377 18.06 1.29 12.36
CA PRO A 377 18.22 2.60 12.98
C PRO A 377 17.24 3.65 12.44
N ASN A 378 16.70 3.44 11.23
CA ASN A 378 15.92 4.44 10.51
C ASN A 378 14.89 3.74 9.61
N PRO A 379 13.60 4.14 9.62
CA PRO A 379 12.58 3.54 8.76
C PRO A 379 12.68 3.95 7.28
N TYR A 380 13.37 5.06 6.99
CA TYR A 380 13.49 5.57 5.62
C TYR A 380 14.50 4.83 4.76
N GLN A 381 15.44 4.12 5.36
CA GLN A 381 16.57 3.54 4.63
C GLN A 381 16.77 2.07 5.03
N GLN A 382 16.96 1.25 4.01
CA GLN A 382 17.36 -0.12 4.18
C GLN A 382 18.90 -0.17 4.28
N LEU A 383 19.42 -0.91 5.26
CA LEU A 383 20.84 -1.21 5.34
C LEU A 383 21.21 -2.27 4.30
N TYR A 384 22.36 -2.10 3.70
CA TYR A 384 22.90 -3.01 2.70
C TYR A 384 24.41 -3.21 2.88
N THR A 385 24.89 -4.41 2.62
CA THR A 385 26.33 -4.69 2.54
C THR A 385 26.74 -4.83 1.09
N LYS A 386 27.90 -4.29 0.73
CA LYS A 386 28.46 -4.42 -0.61
C LYS A 386 28.99 -5.85 -0.88
N ALA A 387 29.18 -6.67 0.14
CA ALA A 387 29.65 -8.06 0.03
C ALA A 387 28.59 -8.99 0.60
N GLN A 388 28.22 -10.03 -0.16
CA GLN A 388 27.11 -10.94 0.18
C GLN A 388 27.37 -11.84 1.40
N ASP A 389 28.59 -11.94 1.89
CA ASP A 389 28.97 -12.96 2.87
C ASP A 389 29.72 -12.51 4.11
N VAL A 390 30.09 -11.23 4.23
CA VAL A 390 30.83 -10.74 5.40
C VAL A 390 30.39 -9.34 5.77
N PHE A 391 30.04 -9.15 7.04
CA PHE A 391 29.80 -7.86 7.63
C PHE A 391 31.05 -6.99 7.59
N VAL A 392 31.08 -6.01 6.72
CA VAL A 392 32.09 -4.96 6.70
C VAL A 392 31.37 -3.64 6.43
N ASP A 393 31.12 -2.86 7.44
CA ASP A 393 30.43 -1.56 7.42
C ASP A 393 28.99 -1.60 6.89
N LEU A 394 28.02 -1.57 7.80
CA LEU A 394 26.64 -1.26 7.49
C LEU A 394 26.56 0.16 6.92
N ALA A 395 26.32 0.26 5.63
CA ALA A 395 26.08 1.53 4.96
C ALA A 395 24.65 1.56 4.44
N PHE A 396 24.01 2.72 4.51
CA PHE A 396 22.76 2.94 3.78
C PHE A 396 23.02 2.90 2.28
N ILE A 397 22.09 2.29 1.54
CA ILE A 397 22.15 2.36 0.07
C ILE A 397 22.01 3.83 -0.32
N PRO A 398 22.98 4.44 -0.99
CA PRO A 398 22.90 5.82 -1.42
C PRO A 398 21.65 6.03 -2.30
N ASN A 399 20.86 7.08 -2.01
CA ASN A 399 19.66 7.45 -2.76
C ASN A 399 18.54 6.38 -2.79
N PHE A 400 18.61 5.33 -1.97
CA PHE A 400 17.53 4.36 -1.83
C PHE A 400 16.67 4.71 -0.61
N SER A 401 15.38 4.91 -0.85
CA SER A 401 14.39 5.09 0.20
C SER A 401 13.45 3.89 0.22
N THR A 402 13.16 3.40 1.40
CA THR A 402 12.12 2.39 1.58
C THR A 402 10.75 2.97 1.23
N THR A 403 9.84 2.14 0.73
CA THR A 403 8.52 2.55 0.28
C THR A 403 7.46 1.55 0.74
N GLY A 404 6.21 1.96 0.74
CA GLY A 404 5.06 1.09 0.96
C GLY A 404 5.20 0.23 2.22
N ALA A 405 4.99 -1.08 2.08
CA ALA A 405 5.05 -2.04 3.18
C ALA A 405 6.42 -2.10 3.87
N ASN A 406 7.52 -2.01 3.10
CA ASN A 406 8.86 -2.06 3.69
C ASN A 406 9.11 -0.86 4.62
N ARG A 407 8.66 0.35 4.24
CA ARG A 407 8.70 1.52 5.12
C ARG A 407 7.94 1.28 6.41
N THR A 408 6.75 0.71 6.30
CA THR A 408 5.87 0.46 7.45
C THR A 408 6.46 -0.59 8.40
N ASP A 409 7.06 -1.66 7.87
CA ASP A 409 7.72 -2.70 8.67
C ASP A 409 8.90 -2.15 9.48
N LEU A 410 9.73 -1.31 8.87
CA LEU A 410 10.85 -0.67 9.57
C LEU A 410 10.34 0.37 10.58
N ALA A 411 9.30 1.15 10.23
CA ALA A 411 8.70 2.12 11.14
C ALA A 411 8.13 1.47 12.40
N LEU A 412 7.49 0.31 12.25
CA LEU A 412 6.98 -0.47 13.38
C LEU A 412 8.11 -0.88 14.31
N SER A 413 9.24 -1.32 13.77
CA SER A 413 10.42 -1.67 14.57
C SER A 413 11.03 -0.45 15.28
N VAL A 414 11.12 0.70 14.60
CA VAL A 414 11.63 1.95 15.20
C VAL A 414 10.68 2.47 16.28
N LEU A 415 9.36 2.38 16.11
CA LEU A 415 8.39 2.68 17.16
C LEU A 415 8.62 1.82 18.40
N GLY A 416 8.78 0.50 18.20
CA GLY A 416 9.03 -0.42 19.29
C GLY A 416 10.33 -0.12 20.05
N LEU A 417 11.39 0.23 19.33
CA LEU A 417 12.64 0.71 19.94
C LEU A 417 12.41 1.99 20.74
N GLY A 418 11.68 2.97 20.20
CA GLY A 418 11.36 4.22 20.91
C GLY A 418 10.62 3.97 22.22
N ILE A 419 9.65 3.06 22.22
CA ILE A 419 8.90 2.69 23.44
C ILE A 419 9.81 2.01 24.47
N LEU A 420 10.60 1.01 24.05
CA LEU A 420 11.45 0.22 24.94
C LEU A 420 12.66 0.98 25.47
N GLN A 421 13.16 1.96 24.73
CA GLN A 421 14.28 2.82 25.10
C GLN A 421 13.84 4.14 25.74
N GLU A 422 12.51 4.36 25.88
CA GLU A 422 11.93 5.61 26.37
C GLU A 422 12.42 6.82 25.56
N ASP A 423 12.51 6.67 24.23
CA ASP A 423 13.03 7.67 23.28
C ASP A 423 11.89 8.22 22.38
N GLU A 424 11.36 9.37 22.76
CA GLU A 424 10.30 10.07 22.03
C GLU A 424 10.70 10.37 20.58
N SER A 425 11.98 10.66 20.33
CA SER A 425 12.46 11.01 18.99
C SER A 425 12.27 9.85 18.00
N LYS A 426 12.43 8.60 18.45
CA LYS A 426 12.18 7.42 17.64
C LYS A 426 10.69 7.19 17.38
N ILE A 427 9.85 7.48 18.38
CA ILE A 427 8.39 7.39 18.21
C ILE A 427 7.92 8.42 17.18
N GLU A 428 8.39 9.67 17.28
CA GLU A 428 8.11 10.73 16.31
C GLU A 428 8.64 10.35 14.91
N LEU A 429 9.85 9.81 14.81
CA LEU A 429 10.45 9.37 13.56
C LEU A 429 9.60 8.28 12.89
N ALA A 430 9.17 7.27 13.65
CA ALA A 430 8.31 6.20 13.15
C ALA A 430 6.96 6.74 12.68
N SER A 431 6.28 7.55 13.49
CA SER A 431 4.97 8.13 13.18
C SER A 431 5.03 9.04 11.95
N ASN A 432 6.05 9.89 11.83
CA ASN A 432 6.21 10.76 10.66
C ASN A 432 6.54 9.96 9.39
N SER A 433 7.32 8.88 9.50
CA SER A 433 7.72 8.09 8.35
C SER A 433 6.56 7.36 7.66
N ILE A 434 5.48 7.07 8.37
CA ILE A 434 4.30 6.40 7.79
C ILE A 434 3.32 7.37 7.14
N LYS A 435 3.37 8.67 7.43
CA LYS A 435 2.48 9.65 6.79
C LYS A 435 2.59 9.63 5.27
N GLU A 436 3.79 9.38 4.73
CA GLU A 436 4.03 9.34 3.30
C GLU A 436 3.46 8.08 2.63
N VAL A 437 3.34 6.94 3.35
CA VAL A 437 2.94 5.67 2.72
C VAL A 437 1.45 5.60 2.37
N PHE A 438 0.64 6.48 2.91
CA PHE A 438 -0.77 6.61 2.55
C PHE A 438 -1.13 7.95 1.89
N GLN A 439 -0.16 8.79 1.59
CA GLN A 439 -0.34 9.84 0.59
C GLN A 439 -0.37 9.21 -0.80
N THR A 440 -1.25 9.75 -1.66
CA THR A 440 -1.33 9.25 -3.03
C THR A 440 -0.10 9.63 -3.84
N VAL A 441 0.37 8.68 -4.64
CA VAL A 441 1.49 8.85 -5.56
C VAL A 441 0.99 8.88 -7.01
N THR A 442 1.81 9.41 -7.90
CA THR A 442 1.55 9.37 -9.36
C THR A 442 2.53 8.45 -10.09
N LYS A 443 3.51 7.89 -9.38
CA LYS A 443 4.55 7.02 -9.92
C LYS A 443 5.19 6.19 -8.82
N GLY A 444 5.54 4.94 -9.14
CA GLY A 444 6.25 4.04 -8.23
C GLY A 444 5.36 3.40 -7.18
N ASP A 445 5.94 3.04 -6.04
CA ASP A 445 5.25 2.31 -4.98
C ASP A 445 4.33 3.23 -4.17
N GLY A 446 3.15 2.74 -3.84
CA GLY A 446 2.18 3.45 -3.00
C GLY A 446 0.75 3.36 -3.50
N PHE A 447 -0.15 4.08 -2.84
CA PHE A 447 -1.53 4.25 -3.25
C PHE A 447 -1.65 5.35 -4.30
N TYR A 448 -2.54 5.13 -5.27
CA TYR A 448 -2.86 6.10 -6.32
C TYR A 448 -4.26 6.68 -6.11
N PRO A 449 -4.57 7.86 -6.70
CA PRO A 449 -5.87 8.52 -6.51
C PRO A 449 -7.09 7.66 -6.88
N ASP A 450 -6.93 6.71 -7.80
CA ASP A 450 -7.98 5.78 -8.22
C ASP A 450 -8.18 4.57 -7.28
N GLY A 451 -7.41 4.50 -6.19
CA GLY A 451 -7.40 3.38 -5.24
C GLY A 451 -6.48 2.22 -5.64
N SER A 452 -5.74 2.34 -6.74
CA SER A 452 -4.69 1.37 -7.07
C SER A 452 -3.60 1.35 -6.02
N PHE A 453 -3.00 0.17 -5.77
CA PHE A 453 -1.80 0.03 -4.95
C PHE A 453 -0.72 -0.72 -5.72
N ILE A 454 0.43 -0.07 -5.88
CA ILE A 454 1.60 -0.62 -6.55
C ILE A 454 2.72 -0.82 -5.53
N GLN A 455 3.45 -1.93 -5.67
CA GLN A 455 4.72 -2.19 -4.99
C GLN A 455 5.72 -2.74 -6.01
N HIS A 456 7.03 -2.66 -5.73
CA HIS A 456 8.09 -3.05 -6.65
C HIS A 456 8.02 -2.31 -8.01
N ASN A 457 7.67 -1.02 -7.94
CA ASN A 457 7.55 -0.06 -9.03
C ASN A 457 6.39 -0.26 -10.02
N ASN A 458 5.95 -1.50 -10.28
CA ASN A 458 4.99 -1.77 -11.35
C ASN A 458 4.11 -3.02 -11.11
N ILE A 459 4.06 -3.53 -9.88
CA ILE A 459 3.25 -4.71 -9.57
C ILE A 459 1.99 -4.31 -8.80
N PRO A 460 0.79 -4.67 -9.27
CA PRO A 460 -0.44 -4.61 -8.48
C PRO A 460 -0.35 -5.52 -7.25
N TYR A 461 -0.32 -4.90 -6.04
CA TYR A 461 0.02 -5.64 -4.82
C TYR A 461 -0.91 -5.37 -3.64
N THR A 462 -2.12 -4.89 -3.87
CA THR A 462 -3.10 -4.55 -2.81
C THR A 462 -3.31 -5.70 -1.84
N GLY A 463 -3.48 -6.93 -2.34
CA GLY A 463 -3.83 -8.10 -1.52
C GLY A 463 -2.65 -8.73 -0.75
N SER A 464 -1.41 -8.36 -1.02
CA SER A 464 -0.23 -8.87 -0.33
C SER A 464 0.54 -7.75 0.39
N TYR A 465 1.41 -7.00 -0.29
CA TYR A 465 2.14 -5.88 0.32
C TYR A 465 1.21 -4.80 0.88
N GLY A 466 0.09 -4.50 0.20
CA GLY A 466 -0.92 -3.58 0.71
C GLY A 466 -1.48 -4.02 2.07
N ASN A 467 -1.72 -5.32 2.25
CA ASN A 467 -2.14 -5.88 3.54
C ASN A 467 -1.09 -5.72 4.64
N VAL A 468 0.20 -5.89 4.30
CA VAL A 468 1.30 -5.67 5.26
C VAL A 468 1.34 -4.21 5.69
N LEU A 469 1.25 -3.28 4.73
CA LEU A 469 1.22 -1.84 4.98
C LEU A 469 0.05 -1.47 5.91
N VAL A 470 -1.17 -1.89 5.58
CA VAL A 470 -2.38 -1.54 6.35
C VAL A 470 -2.30 -2.10 7.78
N LYS A 471 -1.82 -3.35 7.97
CA LYS A 471 -1.61 -3.91 9.30
C LYS A 471 -0.63 -3.08 10.12
N GLY A 472 0.53 -2.78 9.55
CA GLY A 472 1.59 -2.06 10.26
C GLY A 472 1.21 -0.62 10.61
N VAL A 473 0.62 0.13 9.65
CA VAL A 473 0.08 1.47 9.92
C VAL A 473 -1.00 1.40 11.00
N GLY A 474 -1.95 0.47 10.87
CA GLY A 474 -3.00 0.27 11.87
C GLY A 474 -2.45 -0.02 13.27
N GLN A 475 -1.42 -0.84 13.40
CA GLN A 475 -0.77 -1.14 14.66
C GLN A 475 -0.06 0.08 15.26
N ILE A 476 0.65 0.86 14.44
CA ILE A 476 1.31 2.10 14.87
C ILE A 476 0.26 3.09 15.40
N LEU A 477 -0.79 3.35 14.62
CA LEU A 477 -1.86 4.27 15.00
C LEU A 477 -2.60 3.81 16.27
N ALA A 478 -2.92 2.52 16.39
CA ALA A 478 -3.58 1.97 17.57
C ALA A 478 -2.71 2.08 18.83
N THR A 479 -1.40 1.90 18.69
CA THR A 479 -0.46 2.01 19.81
C THR A 479 -0.32 3.45 20.27
N THR A 480 -0.25 4.41 19.33
CA THR A 480 -0.04 5.85 19.67
C THR A 480 -1.33 6.61 19.96
N LYS A 481 -2.50 6.04 19.72
CA LYS A 481 -3.80 6.66 20.01
C LYS A 481 -3.90 7.12 21.46
N ASP A 482 -4.54 8.24 21.74
CA ASP A 482 -4.70 8.85 23.06
C ASP A 482 -3.35 9.13 23.80
N SER A 483 -2.30 9.41 23.06
CA SER A 483 -0.99 9.81 23.57
C SER A 483 -0.54 11.12 22.94
N SER A 484 0.58 11.69 23.43
CA SER A 484 1.17 12.88 22.82
C SER A 484 1.71 12.64 21.39
N PHE A 485 1.78 11.38 20.95
CA PHE A 485 2.23 10.95 19.64
C PHE A 485 1.08 10.55 18.71
N GLU A 486 -0.16 10.78 19.12
CA GLU A 486 -1.34 10.49 18.31
C GLU A 486 -1.30 11.31 17.01
N MET A 487 -1.59 10.63 15.91
CA MET A 487 -1.68 11.27 14.59
C MET A 487 -2.98 12.08 14.49
N ASP A 488 -2.93 13.21 13.83
CA ASP A 488 -4.12 14.06 13.65
C ASP A 488 -5.27 13.32 12.94
N SER A 489 -6.49 13.66 13.31
CA SER A 489 -7.70 12.98 12.85
C SER A 489 -7.93 13.08 11.34
N GLN A 490 -7.50 14.16 10.69
CA GLN A 490 -7.63 14.32 9.24
C GLN A 490 -6.71 13.35 8.49
N THR A 491 -5.48 13.23 8.94
CA THR A 491 -4.50 12.28 8.39
C THR A 491 -5.00 10.83 8.55
N VAL A 492 -5.55 10.48 9.72
CA VAL A 492 -6.15 9.15 9.95
C VAL A 492 -7.36 8.94 9.03
N SER A 493 -8.26 9.93 8.89
CA SER A 493 -9.43 9.84 8.02
C SER A 493 -9.04 9.65 6.55
N ASN A 494 -7.99 10.33 6.08
CA ASN A 494 -7.47 10.15 4.72
C ASN A 494 -6.96 8.72 4.50
N PHE A 495 -6.23 8.16 5.48
CA PHE A 495 -5.79 6.76 5.42
C PHE A 495 -6.98 5.79 5.36
N VAL A 496 -7.99 5.97 6.21
CA VAL A 496 -9.22 5.14 6.22
C VAL A 496 -9.90 5.16 4.86
N SER A 497 -10.12 6.36 4.29
CA SER A 497 -10.73 6.53 2.96
C SER A 497 -9.93 5.83 1.87
N THR A 498 -8.60 5.94 1.91
CA THR A 498 -7.72 5.25 0.96
C THR A 498 -7.87 3.73 1.07
N VAL A 499 -7.92 3.18 2.28
CA VAL A 499 -8.11 1.75 2.51
C VAL A 499 -9.47 1.27 2.00
N GLU A 500 -10.55 2.00 2.29
CA GLU A 500 -11.89 1.67 1.78
C GLU A 500 -11.91 1.58 0.25
N GLN A 501 -11.37 2.59 -0.41
CA GLN A 501 -11.36 2.67 -1.88
C GLN A 501 -10.50 1.59 -2.54
N SER A 502 -9.41 1.19 -1.89
CA SER A 502 -8.42 0.27 -2.46
C SER A 502 -8.76 -1.19 -2.22
N PHE A 503 -9.39 -1.54 -1.10
CA PHE A 503 -9.56 -2.95 -0.70
C PHE A 503 -10.97 -3.48 -0.91
N ILE A 504 -12.00 -2.72 -0.51
CA ILE A 504 -13.38 -3.22 -0.52
C ILE A 504 -13.82 -3.74 -1.89
N PRO A 505 -13.58 -3.02 -3.01
CA PRO A 505 -14.03 -3.49 -4.33
C PRO A 505 -13.34 -4.77 -4.82
N LEU A 506 -12.20 -5.15 -4.22
CA LEU A 506 -11.39 -6.30 -4.62
C LEU A 506 -11.73 -7.60 -3.88
N ILE A 507 -12.78 -7.58 -3.06
CA ILE A 507 -13.18 -8.74 -2.26
C ILE A 507 -14.54 -9.26 -2.73
N TYR A 508 -14.60 -10.56 -3.04
CA TYR A 508 -15.83 -11.26 -3.34
C TYR A 508 -16.02 -12.44 -2.37
N GLN A 509 -17.14 -12.46 -1.62
CA GLN A 509 -17.47 -13.50 -0.63
C GLN A 509 -16.29 -13.88 0.27
N GLY A 510 -15.55 -12.88 0.73
CA GLY A 510 -14.40 -13.08 1.59
C GLY A 510 -13.08 -13.45 0.90
N THR A 511 -13.07 -13.55 -0.42
CA THR A 511 -11.87 -13.87 -1.21
C THR A 511 -11.30 -12.60 -1.85
N MET A 512 -10.01 -12.33 -1.63
CA MET A 512 -9.26 -11.28 -2.31
C MET A 512 -8.90 -11.73 -3.73
N LEU A 513 -9.11 -10.85 -4.73
CA LEU A 513 -8.74 -11.10 -6.11
C LEU A 513 -7.25 -11.45 -6.26
N PRO A 514 -6.91 -12.60 -6.89
CA PRO A 514 -5.50 -12.98 -7.08
C PRO A 514 -4.71 -12.02 -7.97
N GLY A 515 -5.35 -11.36 -8.92
CA GLY A 515 -4.73 -10.40 -9.84
C GLY A 515 -4.06 -9.19 -9.16
N VAL A 516 -4.24 -9.01 -7.84
CA VAL A 516 -3.60 -7.97 -7.03
C VAL A 516 -2.69 -8.53 -5.93
N ASN A 517 -2.25 -9.78 -6.06
CA ASN A 517 -1.39 -10.45 -5.08
C ASN A 517 0.08 -10.61 -5.55
N GLY A 518 0.41 -10.14 -6.76
CA GLY A 518 1.74 -10.28 -7.36
C GLY A 518 2.22 -11.74 -7.35
N ARG A 519 3.49 -12.01 -7.04
CA ARG A 519 4.03 -13.39 -7.00
C ARG A 519 3.42 -14.25 -5.90
N SER A 520 2.76 -13.64 -4.92
CA SER A 520 2.16 -14.37 -3.79
C SER A 520 0.98 -15.26 -4.19
N ILE A 521 0.46 -15.16 -5.42
CA ILE A 521 -0.54 -16.09 -5.97
C ILE A 521 -0.06 -17.55 -5.97
N SER A 522 1.25 -17.76 -5.98
CA SER A 522 1.88 -19.09 -5.99
C SER A 522 2.08 -19.69 -4.59
N ARG A 523 1.70 -18.99 -3.52
CA ARG A 523 1.81 -19.49 -2.15
C ARG A 523 0.61 -20.37 -1.82
N ALA A 524 0.88 -21.55 -1.25
CA ALA A 524 -0.18 -22.42 -0.78
C ALA A 524 -1.02 -21.72 0.32
N PRO A 525 -2.33 -21.58 0.13
CA PRO A 525 -3.18 -21.03 1.18
C PRO A 525 -3.18 -21.97 2.39
N LYS A 526 -3.17 -21.39 3.58
CA LYS A 526 -3.37 -22.14 4.81
C LYS A 526 -4.84 -22.53 4.89
N ASP A 527 -5.19 -23.70 4.39
CA ASP A 527 -6.45 -24.43 4.59
C ASP A 527 -7.74 -23.92 3.92
N THR A 528 -7.81 -22.76 3.23
CA THR A 528 -9.05 -22.32 2.56
C THR A 528 -8.86 -21.47 1.33
N GLN A 529 -9.97 -21.31 0.60
CA GLN A 529 -10.08 -20.43 -0.56
C GLN A 529 -9.97 -18.93 -0.22
N VAL A 530 -10.20 -18.54 1.05
CA VAL A 530 -10.26 -17.14 1.46
C VAL A 530 -8.90 -16.50 1.80
N GLY A 531 -7.84 -17.25 1.93
CA GLY A 531 -6.43 -16.83 2.07
C GLY A 531 -6.17 -15.36 2.38
N TYR A 532 -5.81 -14.58 1.38
CA TYR A 532 -5.53 -13.14 1.52
C TYR A 532 -6.76 -12.31 1.88
N GLY A 533 -7.98 -12.79 1.59
CA GLY A 533 -9.22 -12.15 1.98
C GLY A 533 -9.39 -12.08 3.50
N SER A 534 -9.16 -13.18 4.23
CA SER A 534 -9.23 -13.18 5.70
C SER A 534 -8.22 -12.20 6.32
N THR A 535 -6.99 -12.17 5.78
CA THR A 535 -5.98 -11.19 6.19
C THR A 535 -6.47 -9.75 6.00
N THR A 536 -7.11 -9.48 4.87
CA THR A 536 -7.67 -8.16 4.59
C THR A 536 -8.78 -7.81 5.58
N MET A 537 -9.69 -8.74 5.88
CA MET A 537 -10.78 -8.48 6.83
C MET A 537 -10.28 -8.15 8.23
N TYR A 538 -9.28 -8.89 8.74
CA TYR A 538 -8.69 -8.55 10.03
C TYR A 538 -8.02 -7.16 10.00
N ASN A 539 -7.35 -6.79 8.91
CA ASN A 539 -6.78 -5.46 8.76
C ASN A 539 -7.86 -4.36 8.69
N LEU A 540 -8.97 -4.61 7.99
CA LEU A 540 -10.09 -3.67 7.96
C LEU A 540 -10.72 -3.47 9.35
N LEU A 541 -10.73 -4.50 10.22
CA LEU A 541 -11.16 -4.34 11.61
C LEU A 541 -10.20 -3.48 12.43
N ILE A 542 -8.89 -3.62 12.23
CA ILE A 542 -7.90 -2.74 12.86
C ILE A 542 -8.16 -1.29 12.45
N VAL A 543 -8.37 -1.06 11.13
CA VAL A 543 -8.65 0.27 10.58
C VAL A 543 -9.98 0.82 11.08
N ALA A 544 -11.02 -0.01 11.18
CA ALA A 544 -12.32 0.40 11.69
C ALA A 544 -12.25 0.99 13.11
N ASN A 545 -11.40 0.43 13.98
CA ASN A 545 -11.21 0.96 15.34
C ASN A 545 -10.51 2.32 15.42
N LEU A 546 -9.90 2.75 14.32
CA LEU A 546 -9.23 4.05 14.18
C LEU A 546 -10.10 5.07 13.44
N ALA A 547 -11.11 4.58 12.74
CA ALA A 547 -11.94 5.36 11.83
C ALA A 547 -12.95 6.25 12.55
N PRO A 548 -13.35 7.38 11.94
CA PRO A 548 -14.55 8.10 12.32
C PRO A 548 -15.80 7.18 12.32
N GLU A 549 -16.80 7.51 13.13
CA GLU A 549 -17.98 6.65 13.39
C GLU A 549 -18.66 6.12 12.09
N GLU A 550 -18.82 6.96 11.08
CA GLU A 550 -19.45 6.57 9.81
C GLU A 550 -18.62 5.52 9.07
N SER A 551 -17.32 5.77 8.88
CA SER A 551 -16.40 4.83 8.26
C SER A 551 -16.19 3.57 9.11
N GLN A 552 -16.14 3.71 10.43
CA GLN A 552 -16.11 2.57 11.35
C GLN A 552 -17.27 1.63 11.11
N LYS A 553 -18.50 2.16 11.13
CA LYS A 553 -19.70 1.38 10.87
C LYS A 553 -19.65 0.71 9.50
N LYS A 554 -19.32 1.46 8.46
CA LYS A 554 -19.22 0.94 7.08
C LYS A 554 -18.24 -0.22 6.97
N LEU A 555 -17.05 -0.08 7.55
CA LEU A 555 -16.02 -1.14 7.53
C LEU A 555 -16.47 -2.35 8.34
N GLN A 556 -17.10 -2.16 9.49
CA GLN A 556 -17.64 -3.25 10.31
C GLN A 556 -18.78 -4.00 9.62
N GLU A 557 -19.72 -3.29 8.97
CA GLU A 557 -20.77 -3.89 8.16
C GLU A 557 -20.18 -4.73 7.03
N ALA A 558 -19.20 -4.20 6.29
CA ALA A 558 -18.52 -4.91 5.21
C ALA A 558 -17.85 -6.19 5.70
N VAL A 559 -17.05 -6.09 6.75
CA VAL A 559 -16.35 -7.26 7.29
C VAL A 559 -17.34 -8.29 7.85
N LYS A 560 -18.38 -7.86 8.55
CA LYS A 560 -19.41 -8.78 9.07
C LYS A 560 -20.16 -9.48 7.94
N TYR A 561 -20.51 -8.77 6.86
CA TYR A 561 -21.12 -9.36 5.67
C TYR A 561 -20.31 -10.55 5.13
N TRP A 562 -18.99 -10.40 5.00
CA TRP A 562 -18.14 -11.47 4.50
C TRP A 562 -17.92 -12.58 5.52
N MET A 563 -17.69 -12.24 6.79
CA MET A 563 -17.36 -13.23 7.83
C MET A 563 -18.54 -14.10 8.25
N GLN A 564 -19.78 -13.60 8.14
CA GLN A 564 -20.97 -14.37 8.55
C GLN A 564 -21.29 -15.56 7.65
N THR A 565 -20.68 -15.64 6.45
CA THR A 565 -20.80 -16.83 5.58
C THR A 565 -20.10 -18.06 6.19
N ASN A 566 -19.06 -17.85 7.01
CA ASN A 566 -18.34 -18.91 7.72
C ASN A 566 -17.68 -18.38 9.02
N PRO A 567 -18.48 -18.00 10.05
CA PRO A 567 -17.96 -17.37 11.26
C PRO A 567 -16.91 -18.21 11.99
N ASP A 568 -17.13 -19.52 12.05
CA ASP A 568 -16.21 -20.46 12.70
C ASP A 568 -14.83 -20.46 12.05
N TYR A 569 -14.77 -20.31 10.74
CA TYR A 569 -13.49 -20.20 10.05
C TYR A 569 -12.70 -18.98 10.53
N TYR A 570 -13.34 -17.80 10.54
CA TYR A 570 -12.65 -16.55 10.90
C TYR A 570 -12.26 -16.49 12.38
N LEU A 571 -13.07 -17.05 13.27
CA LEU A 571 -12.74 -17.14 14.69
C LEU A 571 -11.61 -18.16 15.01
N ASN A 572 -11.46 -19.18 14.18
CA ASN A 572 -10.51 -20.26 14.42
C ASN A 572 -9.19 -20.13 13.64
N ASN A 573 -9.07 -19.18 12.71
CA ASN A 573 -7.90 -18.98 11.84
C ASN A 573 -7.33 -17.57 11.94
N THR A 574 -7.51 -16.90 13.07
CA THR A 574 -6.90 -15.61 13.38
C THR A 574 -5.37 -15.71 13.39
N ARG A 575 -4.69 -14.65 12.92
CA ARG A 575 -3.22 -14.61 12.86
C ARG A 575 -2.59 -14.42 14.23
N ASP A 576 -3.29 -13.66 15.10
CA ASP A 576 -2.84 -13.30 16.44
C ASP A 576 -4.04 -13.01 17.36
N TYR A 577 -3.76 -12.65 18.60
CA TYR A 577 -4.78 -12.34 19.59
C TYR A 577 -5.62 -11.12 19.22
N ASN A 578 -5.00 -10.09 18.63
CA ASN A 578 -5.73 -8.89 18.23
C ASN A 578 -6.84 -9.19 17.20
N ASP A 579 -6.52 -10.00 16.19
CA ASP A 579 -7.50 -10.44 15.19
C ASP A 579 -8.68 -11.17 15.87
N LEU A 580 -8.40 -12.06 16.83
CA LEU A 580 -9.44 -12.77 17.56
C LEU A 580 -10.32 -11.83 18.39
N GLN A 581 -9.72 -10.92 19.12
CA GLN A 581 -10.44 -9.96 19.97
C GLN A 581 -11.35 -9.07 19.12
N LEU A 582 -10.85 -8.52 18.01
CA LEU A 582 -11.62 -7.66 17.11
C LEU A 582 -12.77 -8.43 16.45
N THR A 583 -12.52 -9.67 16.03
CA THR A 583 -13.55 -10.54 15.41
C THR A 583 -14.63 -10.88 16.43
N LEU A 584 -14.28 -11.26 17.64
CA LEU A 584 -15.23 -11.53 18.72
C LEU A 584 -16.10 -10.31 19.02
N SER A 585 -15.50 -9.13 19.10
CA SER A 585 -16.19 -7.87 19.34
C SER A 585 -17.18 -7.56 18.21
N LEU A 586 -16.78 -7.74 16.96
CA LEU A 586 -17.65 -7.55 15.79
C LEU A 586 -18.84 -8.52 15.80
N MET A 587 -18.57 -9.81 16.04
CA MET A 587 -19.64 -10.82 16.03
C MET A 587 -20.65 -10.62 17.17
N ALA A 588 -20.21 -10.14 18.33
CA ALA A 588 -21.06 -9.82 19.45
C ALA A 588 -21.86 -8.50 19.27
N ASN A 589 -21.42 -7.62 18.38
CA ASN A 589 -22.10 -6.33 18.14
C ASN A 589 -23.37 -6.54 17.29
N THR A 590 -24.53 -6.50 17.93
CA THR A 590 -25.84 -6.65 17.28
C THR A 590 -26.29 -5.40 16.51
N ALA A 591 -25.68 -4.24 16.74
CA ALA A 591 -25.97 -3.01 15.99
C ALA A 591 -25.36 -3.01 14.58
N ILE A 592 -24.41 -3.91 14.33
CA ILE A 592 -23.82 -4.15 13.01
C ILE A 592 -24.48 -5.43 12.46
N THR A 593 -25.22 -5.33 11.37
CA THR A 593 -26.00 -6.47 10.83
C THR A 593 -25.24 -7.27 9.79
N GLY A 594 -24.39 -6.62 8.99
CA GLY A 594 -23.71 -7.24 7.87
C GLY A 594 -24.66 -7.69 6.74
N ASP A 595 -25.78 -6.98 6.55
CA ASP A 595 -26.82 -7.37 5.57
C ASP A 595 -26.60 -6.74 4.19
N MET A 596 -25.79 -5.70 4.10
CA MET A 596 -25.56 -4.97 2.86
C MET A 596 -24.29 -5.44 2.15
N LEU A 597 -24.42 -5.72 0.85
CA LEU A 597 -23.25 -5.99 0.01
C LEU A 597 -22.29 -4.79 0.06
N PRO A 598 -21.03 -4.98 0.46
CA PRO A 598 -20.09 -3.88 0.71
C PRO A 598 -19.77 -3.01 -0.51
N PHE A 599 -19.81 -3.60 -1.70
CA PHE A 599 -19.61 -2.90 -2.96
C PHE A 599 -20.42 -3.57 -4.08
N THR A 600 -21.12 -2.77 -4.87
CA THR A 600 -21.81 -3.17 -6.10
C THR A 600 -21.42 -2.24 -7.23
N GLY A 601 -21.44 -2.74 -8.45
CA GLY A 601 -21.11 -1.97 -9.64
C GLY A 601 -19.69 -2.19 -10.16
N THR A 602 -19.19 -1.25 -10.91
CA THR A 602 -17.92 -1.35 -11.62
C THR A 602 -16.87 -0.39 -11.07
N LYS A 603 -15.60 -0.81 -11.11
CA LYS A 603 -14.46 0.07 -10.80
C LYS A 603 -13.28 -0.22 -11.71
N VAL A 604 -12.70 0.84 -12.28
CA VAL A 604 -11.44 0.82 -13.00
C VAL A 604 -10.34 1.30 -12.07
N PHE A 605 -9.34 0.48 -11.89
CA PHE A 605 -8.08 0.81 -11.23
C PHE A 605 -7.03 1.07 -12.32
N ALA A 606 -7.12 2.26 -12.92
CA ALA A 606 -6.37 2.60 -14.13
C ALA A 606 -4.85 2.58 -13.92
N SER A 607 -4.38 2.97 -12.71
CA SER A 607 -2.95 3.02 -12.39
C SER A 607 -2.33 1.62 -12.18
N MET A 608 -3.15 0.59 -11.94
CA MET A 608 -2.68 -0.80 -11.82
C MET A 608 -3.23 -1.74 -12.89
N ASP A 609 -3.87 -1.19 -13.96
CA ASP A 609 -4.42 -1.93 -15.09
C ASP A 609 -5.36 -3.07 -14.65
N ARG A 610 -6.26 -2.78 -13.70
CA ARG A 610 -7.26 -3.73 -13.17
C ARG A 610 -8.67 -3.18 -13.29
N PHE A 611 -9.61 -4.07 -13.45
CA PHE A 611 -11.04 -3.79 -13.49
C PHE A 611 -11.80 -4.79 -12.64
N VAL A 612 -12.86 -4.34 -11.99
CA VAL A 612 -13.80 -5.21 -11.28
C VAL A 612 -15.24 -4.80 -11.57
N GLN A 613 -16.12 -5.79 -11.63
CA GLN A 613 -17.56 -5.64 -11.54
C GLN A 613 -18.07 -6.58 -10.45
N ASN A 614 -18.73 -6.03 -9.46
CA ASN A 614 -19.35 -6.79 -8.37
C ASN A 614 -20.85 -6.76 -8.48
N ASN A 615 -21.46 -7.96 -8.55
CA ASN A 615 -22.88 -8.20 -8.50
C ASN A 615 -23.24 -9.06 -7.26
N PRO A 616 -24.48 -9.13 -6.84
CA PRO A 616 -24.85 -9.89 -5.65
C PRO A 616 -24.49 -11.38 -5.71
N THR A 617 -24.50 -11.98 -6.90
CA THR A 617 -24.37 -13.43 -7.10
C THR A 617 -23.11 -13.83 -7.85
N TYR A 618 -22.41 -12.87 -8.47
CA TYR A 618 -21.15 -13.12 -9.16
C TYR A 618 -20.26 -11.86 -9.17
N MET A 619 -18.99 -12.07 -9.44
CA MET A 619 -18.01 -11.01 -9.66
C MET A 619 -17.20 -11.30 -10.91
N THR A 620 -16.95 -10.27 -11.71
CA THR A 620 -15.98 -10.34 -12.81
C THR A 620 -14.82 -9.38 -12.58
N SER A 621 -13.65 -9.76 -13.09
CA SER A 621 -12.47 -8.91 -13.04
C SER A 621 -11.54 -9.15 -14.22
N LEU A 622 -10.80 -8.12 -14.60
CA LEU A 622 -9.76 -8.18 -15.62
C LEU A 622 -8.38 -7.89 -15.00
N SER A 623 -7.43 -8.73 -15.38
CA SER A 623 -6.01 -8.51 -15.11
C SER A 623 -5.30 -8.21 -16.43
N LEU A 624 -4.85 -6.96 -16.57
CA LEU A 624 -4.25 -6.41 -17.77
C LEU A 624 -2.84 -5.90 -17.44
N TYR A 625 -2.04 -5.56 -18.46
CA TYR A 625 -0.74 -4.95 -18.27
C TYR A 625 -0.36 -4.03 -19.43
N SER A 626 0.53 -3.09 -19.15
CA SER A 626 0.96 -2.05 -20.09
C SER A 626 2.46 -1.74 -19.91
N ASN A 627 2.90 -0.59 -20.37
CA ASN A 627 4.23 -0.07 -20.01
C ASN A 627 4.30 0.42 -18.55
N ARG A 628 3.18 0.58 -17.86
CA ARG A 628 3.06 1.04 -16.46
C ARG A 628 3.11 -0.11 -15.47
N THR A 629 2.51 -1.25 -15.82
CA THR A 629 2.39 -2.42 -14.96
C THR A 629 3.00 -3.65 -15.60
N SER A 630 3.47 -4.57 -14.78
CA SER A 630 4.04 -5.83 -15.24
C SER A 630 2.96 -6.87 -15.51
N SER A 631 3.20 -7.73 -16.50
CA SER A 631 2.34 -8.89 -16.78
C SER A 631 2.36 -9.93 -15.65
N PHE A 632 3.48 -10.06 -14.96
CA PHE A 632 3.65 -10.87 -13.77
C PHE A 632 4.91 -10.47 -13.01
N GLU A 633 5.05 -10.97 -11.80
CA GLU A 633 6.30 -10.96 -11.04
C GLU A 633 6.66 -12.39 -10.68
N ALA A 634 7.92 -12.75 -10.87
CA ALA A 634 8.54 -13.95 -10.33
C ALA A 634 9.81 -13.55 -9.58
N GLY A 635 10.14 -14.22 -8.49
CA GLY A 635 11.37 -13.93 -7.76
C GLY A 635 11.49 -14.69 -6.46
N ASN A 636 12.72 -14.89 -6.00
CA ASN A 636 13.00 -15.67 -4.79
C ASN A 636 12.40 -17.09 -4.83
N GLY A 637 12.28 -17.68 -6.01
CA GLY A 637 11.69 -19.01 -6.21
C GLY A 637 10.15 -19.04 -6.21
N GLU A 638 9.49 -17.89 -6.17
CA GLU A 638 8.03 -17.78 -6.20
C GLU A 638 7.52 -17.49 -7.62
N ASN A 639 6.31 -17.96 -7.91
CA ASN A 639 5.54 -17.68 -9.13
C ASN A 639 6.27 -17.99 -10.42
N LYS A 640 6.85 -19.17 -10.49
CA LYS A 640 7.71 -19.59 -11.60
C LYS A 640 6.99 -19.64 -12.96
N ARG A 641 5.64 -19.71 -12.97
CA ARG A 641 4.79 -19.88 -14.16
C ARG A 641 3.70 -18.82 -14.31
N GLY A 642 3.96 -17.64 -13.80
CA GLY A 642 2.99 -16.54 -13.87
C GLY A 642 2.84 -15.83 -15.22
N TRP A 643 3.46 -16.33 -16.28
CA TRP A 643 3.68 -15.67 -17.59
C TRP A 643 2.47 -14.98 -18.22
N HIS A 644 1.27 -15.53 -18.03
CA HIS A 644 0.04 -15.10 -18.71
C HIS A 644 -1.00 -14.50 -17.79
N THR A 645 -0.67 -14.25 -16.51
CA THR A 645 -1.65 -13.81 -15.48
C THR A 645 -2.21 -12.40 -15.71
N ALA A 646 -1.65 -11.62 -16.63
CA ALA A 646 -2.18 -10.33 -17.03
C ALA A 646 -2.36 -10.15 -18.56
N ASP A 647 -2.35 -11.21 -19.33
CA ASP A 647 -2.60 -11.18 -20.79
C ASP A 647 -4.08 -11.00 -21.15
N GLY A 648 -4.83 -10.25 -20.34
CA GLY A 648 -6.28 -10.13 -20.42
C GLY A 648 -6.98 -11.27 -19.70
N MET A 649 -6.40 -11.77 -18.58
CA MET A 649 -7.04 -12.80 -17.79
C MET A 649 -8.37 -12.30 -17.23
N PHE A 650 -9.43 -13.07 -17.49
CA PHE A 650 -10.77 -12.79 -17.04
C PHE A 650 -11.14 -13.69 -15.86
N TYR A 651 -11.36 -13.08 -14.73
CA TYR A 651 -11.84 -13.78 -13.53
C TYR A 651 -13.35 -13.72 -13.49
N LEU A 652 -14.00 -14.88 -13.33
CA LEU A 652 -15.42 -14.98 -13.05
C LEU A 652 -15.61 -15.84 -11.79
N TYR A 653 -16.03 -15.19 -10.71
CA TYR A 653 -16.51 -15.85 -9.51
C TYR A 653 -18.03 -15.98 -9.55
N ASN A 654 -18.53 -17.12 -9.18
CA ASN A 654 -19.96 -17.40 -8.99
C ASN A 654 -20.14 -18.38 -7.82
N ASN A 655 -21.31 -18.97 -7.67
CA ASN A 655 -21.60 -19.89 -6.56
C ASN A 655 -20.90 -21.26 -6.64
N ASP A 656 -20.02 -21.51 -7.62
CA ASP A 656 -19.28 -22.78 -7.64
C ASP A 656 -18.23 -22.88 -6.51
N GLY A 657 -17.74 -21.75 -6.03
CA GLY A 657 -16.91 -21.62 -4.82
C GLY A 657 -15.49 -22.18 -4.91
N VAL A 658 -15.00 -22.65 -6.08
CA VAL A 658 -13.69 -23.29 -6.22
C VAL A 658 -12.69 -22.51 -7.09
N GLN A 659 -13.17 -21.50 -7.84
CA GLN A 659 -12.34 -20.80 -8.79
C GLN A 659 -11.24 -19.97 -8.11
N PHE A 660 -10.05 -20.04 -8.68
CA PHE A 660 -8.85 -19.27 -8.29
C PHE A 660 -8.41 -19.49 -6.83
N GLY A 661 -8.91 -20.58 -6.20
CA GLY A 661 -8.61 -20.96 -4.82
C GLY A 661 -7.52 -22.03 -4.71
N ASN A 662 -7.60 -22.84 -3.64
CA ASN A 662 -6.57 -23.79 -3.16
C ASN A 662 -5.98 -24.72 -4.22
N SER A 663 -6.83 -25.36 -5.03
CA SER A 663 -6.40 -26.34 -6.03
C SER A 663 -6.15 -25.73 -7.42
N TYR A 664 -6.57 -24.49 -7.64
CA TYR A 664 -6.53 -23.87 -8.96
C TYR A 664 -5.10 -23.64 -9.45
N TRP A 665 -4.29 -22.83 -8.72
CA TRP A 665 -2.97 -22.40 -9.20
C TRP A 665 -1.98 -23.54 -9.42
N PRO A 666 -1.90 -24.60 -8.59
CA PRO A 666 -1.00 -25.71 -8.84
C PRO A 666 -1.46 -26.65 -9.97
N THR A 667 -2.75 -26.59 -10.36
CA THR A 667 -3.32 -27.54 -11.33
C THR A 667 -3.77 -26.94 -12.65
N VAL A 668 -4.07 -25.61 -12.71
CA VAL A 668 -4.47 -24.97 -13.97
C VAL A 668 -3.36 -25.10 -15.03
N ASP A 669 -3.76 -25.16 -16.29
CA ASP A 669 -2.82 -25.02 -17.40
C ASP A 669 -2.30 -23.58 -17.46
N PRO A 670 -1.03 -23.30 -17.11
CA PRO A 670 -0.52 -21.93 -17.03
C PRO A 670 -0.41 -21.24 -18.40
N TYR A 671 -0.52 -22.00 -19.49
CA TYR A 671 -0.58 -21.47 -20.86
C TYR A 671 -2.01 -21.05 -21.25
N ARG A 672 -3.03 -21.55 -20.55
CA ARG A 672 -4.44 -21.37 -20.96
C ARG A 672 -5.28 -20.82 -19.80
N LEU A 673 -5.00 -19.58 -19.41
CA LEU A 673 -5.80 -18.91 -18.40
C LEU A 673 -7.05 -18.27 -19.04
N PRO A 674 -8.18 -18.20 -18.33
CA PRO A 674 -9.44 -17.65 -18.88
C PRO A 674 -9.25 -16.25 -19.45
N GLY A 675 -9.85 -15.97 -20.62
CA GLY A 675 -9.82 -14.66 -21.28
C GLY A 675 -8.53 -14.32 -22.04
N THR A 676 -7.46 -15.12 -21.89
CA THR A 676 -6.16 -14.81 -22.52
C THR A 676 -6.14 -15.15 -24.01
N THR A 677 -5.32 -14.43 -24.78
CA THR A 677 -4.91 -14.78 -26.13
C THR A 677 -3.41 -15.06 -26.09
N VAL A 678 -3.02 -16.28 -26.39
CA VAL A 678 -1.67 -16.79 -26.14
C VAL A 678 -1.17 -17.63 -27.29
N ASP A 679 0.14 -17.68 -27.47
CA ASP A 679 0.77 -18.78 -28.16
C ASP A 679 1.07 -19.92 -27.15
N THR A 680 1.12 -21.13 -27.65
CA THR A 680 1.37 -22.32 -26.81
C THR A 680 2.82 -22.78 -26.86
N VAL A 681 3.73 -21.88 -27.20
CA VAL A 681 5.18 -22.15 -27.17
C VAL A 681 5.62 -22.44 -25.74
N ALA A 682 6.36 -23.52 -25.58
CA ALA A 682 6.86 -23.95 -24.27
C ALA A 682 7.79 -22.90 -23.66
N LEU A 683 7.47 -22.46 -22.45
CA LEU A 683 8.25 -21.54 -21.64
C LEU A 683 8.99 -22.31 -20.53
N GLN A 684 10.15 -21.80 -20.15
CA GLN A 684 10.88 -22.32 -19.00
C GLN A 684 10.40 -21.65 -17.73
N ASP A 685 10.42 -22.40 -16.63
CA ASP A 685 10.14 -21.85 -15.30
C ASP A 685 11.09 -20.69 -15.00
N GLU A 686 10.54 -19.58 -14.46
CA GLU A 686 11.35 -18.44 -14.04
C GLU A 686 12.16 -18.79 -12.79
N ASN A 687 13.46 -18.73 -12.93
CA ASN A 687 14.43 -19.10 -11.87
C ASN A 687 15.34 -17.92 -11.48
N SER A 688 15.10 -16.73 -12.00
CA SER A 688 15.86 -15.53 -11.64
C SER A 688 15.58 -15.09 -10.20
N SER A 689 16.47 -14.29 -9.64
CA SER A 689 16.26 -13.70 -8.32
C SER A 689 15.03 -12.76 -8.29
N PHE A 690 14.75 -12.12 -9.43
CA PHE A 690 13.61 -11.21 -9.58
C PHE A 690 13.34 -10.93 -11.07
N THR A 691 12.11 -11.16 -11.52
CA THR A 691 11.67 -10.90 -12.90
C THR A 691 10.34 -10.15 -12.90
N THR A 692 10.29 -9.04 -13.60
CA THR A 692 9.07 -8.34 -14.01
C THR A 692 9.10 -8.10 -15.52
N VAL A 693 7.93 -7.98 -16.15
CA VAL A 693 7.80 -7.83 -17.61
C VAL A 693 6.77 -6.78 -17.94
N THR A 694 7.16 -5.69 -18.57
CA THR A 694 6.26 -4.64 -19.04
C THR A 694 6.06 -4.73 -20.55
N SER A 695 4.94 -4.20 -21.05
CA SER A 695 4.63 -4.07 -22.48
C SER A 695 5.19 -2.75 -23.03
N PRO A 696 5.48 -2.64 -24.34
CA PRO A 696 5.70 -1.35 -24.98
C PRO A 696 4.40 -0.54 -25.18
N GLU A 697 3.22 -1.17 -25.06
CA GLU A 697 1.93 -0.54 -25.27
C GLU A 697 1.47 0.29 -24.08
N THR A 698 0.88 1.45 -24.40
CA THR A 698 0.30 2.37 -23.39
C THR A 698 -1.21 2.24 -23.28
N TRP A 699 -1.87 1.79 -24.36
CA TRP A 699 -3.32 1.73 -24.43
C TRP A 699 -3.89 0.55 -23.62
N VAL A 700 -4.12 0.77 -22.34
CA VAL A 700 -4.76 -0.18 -21.43
C VAL A 700 -5.63 0.58 -20.42
N GLY A 701 -6.87 0.18 -20.27
CA GLY A 701 -7.84 0.81 -19.36
C GLY A 701 -9.24 0.86 -19.99
N GLY A 702 -10.04 1.83 -19.56
CA GLY A 702 -11.39 1.97 -20.06
C GLY A 702 -12.25 2.95 -19.27
N ALA A 703 -13.53 3.01 -19.66
CA ALA A 703 -14.55 3.83 -19.03
C ALA A 703 -15.57 2.95 -18.32
N ALA A 704 -15.97 3.31 -17.11
CA ALA A 704 -16.93 2.56 -16.32
C ALA A 704 -17.86 3.51 -15.55
N ALA A 705 -19.12 3.16 -15.48
CA ALA A 705 -20.10 3.86 -14.67
C ALA A 705 -21.19 2.88 -14.21
N GLU A 706 -21.55 2.95 -12.93
CA GLU A 706 -22.51 2.06 -12.30
C GLU A 706 -22.18 0.57 -12.51
N ASN A 707 -23.05 -0.19 -13.23
CA ASN A 707 -22.87 -1.61 -13.52
C ASN A 707 -22.39 -1.88 -14.95
N GLN A 708 -21.96 -0.86 -15.70
CA GLN A 708 -21.55 -0.95 -17.10
C GLN A 708 -20.14 -0.43 -17.30
N ALA A 709 -19.40 -1.05 -18.22
CA ALA A 709 -18.06 -0.60 -18.54
C ALA A 709 -17.68 -0.95 -19.99
N VAL A 710 -16.69 -0.25 -20.52
CA VAL A 710 -15.94 -0.63 -21.69
C VAL A 710 -14.46 -0.61 -21.37
N MET A 711 -13.80 -1.74 -21.50
CA MET A 711 -12.40 -1.94 -21.19
C MET A 711 -11.62 -2.39 -22.42
N GLY A 712 -10.34 -2.10 -22.46
CA GLY A 712 -9.49 -2.57 -23.54
C GLY A 712 -8.03 -2.72 -23.16
N MET A 713 -7.31 -3.54 -23.92
CA MET A 713 -5.89 -3.73 -23.84
C MET A 713 -5.27 -3.94 -25.20
N ALA A 714 -4.29 -3.14 -25.57
CA ALA A 714 -3.37 -3.42 -26.66
C ALA A 714 -2.38 -4.49 -26.19
N LEU A 715 -2.66 -5.75 -26.49
CA LEU A 715 -1.77 -6.87 -26.15
C LEU A 715 -0.53 -6.80 -27.07
N ASN A 716 0.65 -6.85 -26.47
CA ASN A 716 1.92 -6.99 -27.19
C ASN A 716 2.88 -7.82 -26.33
N LYS A 717 3.10 -9.07 -26.74
CA LYS A 717 3.96 -10.01 -26.03
C LYS A 717 5.46 -9.79 -26.24
N GLN A 718 5.86 -8.80 -27.02
CA GLN A 718 7.23 -8.29 -27.07
C GLN A 718 7.59 -7.47 -25.82
N GLY A 719 7.18 -7.93 -24.66
CA GLY A 719 7.43 -7.24 -23.39
C GLY A 719 8.93 -7.22 -23.04
N THR A 720 9.28 -6.22 -22.23
CA THR A 720 10.67 -6.04 -21.77
C THR A 720 10.80 -6.49 -20.33
N LYS A 721 11.74 -7.38 -20.04
CA LYS A 721 12.12 -7.78 -18.68
C LYS A 721 12.83 -6.61 -17.99
N ASN A 722 12.77 -6.56 -16.65
CA ASN A 722 13.42 -5.53 -15.84
C ASN A 722 14.95 -5.42 -16.02
N ASN A 723 15.60 -6.46 -16.55
CA ASN A 723 17.02 -6.44 -16.94
C ASN A 723 17.26 -5.94 -18.38
N GLY A 724 16.24 -5.44 -19.07
CA GLY A 724 16.31 -4.97 -20.46
C GLY A 724 16.18 -6.06 -21.52
N THR A 725 16.02 -7.33 -21.15
CA THR A 725 15.82 -8.42 -22.10
C THR A 725 14.39 -8.41 -22.65
N VAL A 726 14.26 -8.40 -23.97
CA VAL A 726 12.95 -8.50 -24.65
C VAL A 726 12.48 -9.95 -24.66
N LEU A 727 11.18 -10.19 -24.43
CA LEU A 727 10.59 -11.51 -24.60
C LEU A 727 10.60 -11.91 -26.08
N PRO A 728 10.92 -13.16 -26.41
CA PRO A 728 11.01 -13.64 -27.79
C PRO A 728 9.63 -13.98 -28.37
N MET A 729 8.62 -13.21 -28.07
CA MET A 729 7.23 -13.40 -28.52
C MET A 729 6.76 -12.16 -29.26
N ASN A 730 6.14 -12.34 -30.42
CA ASN A 730 5.63 -11.24 -31.22
C ASN A 730 4.10 -11.22 -31.39
N LEU A 731 3.40 -11.92 -30.52
CA LEU A 731 1.93 -11.95 -30.51
C LEU A 731 1.38 -10.55 -30.18
N ARG A 732 0.47 -10.07 -31.02
CA ARG A 732 -0.25 -8.80 -30.87
C ARG A 732 -1.73 -8.98 -31.07
N ALA A 733 -2.53 -8.17 -30.38
CA ALA A 733 -3.98 -8.11 -30.52
C ALA A 733 -4.54 -6.82 -29.93
N LYS A 734 -5.70 -6.36 -30.43
CA LYS A 734 -6.57 -5.41 -29.73
C LYS A 734 -7.68 -6.20 -29.05
N LYS A 735 -7.77 -6.10 -27.74
CA LYS A 735 -8.74 -6.85 -26.91
C LYS A 735 -9.68 -5.86 -26.22
N SER A 736 -10.98 -6.04 -26.37
CA SER A 736 -12.00 -5.26 -25.69
C SER A 736 -12.97 -6.12 -24.92
N TRP A 737 -13.43 -5.60 -23.79
CA TRP A 737 -14.50 -6.18 -22.98
C TRP A 737 -15.58 -5.12 -22.75
N PHE A 738 -16.79 -5.43 -23.18
CA PHE A 738 -17.98 -4.60 -23.02
C PHE A 738 -18.83 -5.25 -21.93
N VAL A 739 -18.86 -4.61 -20.79
CA VAL A 739 -19.43 -5.16 -19.56
C VAL A 739 -20.79 -4.54 -19.30
N LEU A 740 -21.79 -5.38 -19.16
CA LEU A 740 -23.15 -5.04 -18.76
C LEU A 740 -23.49 -5.70 -17.43
N GLU A 741 -24.65 -5.42 -16.89
CA GLU A 741 -25.08 -5.93 -15.60
C GLU A 741 -25.08 -7.48 -15.53
N ASP A 742 -25.46 -8.16 -16.61
CA ASP A 742 -25.66 -9.61 -16.61
C ASP A 742 -24.81 -10.36 -17.64
N GLN A 743 -23.86 -9.69 -18.27
CA GLN A 743 -23.02 -10.27 -19.32
C GLN A 743 -21.77 -9.47 -19.63
N THR A 744 -20.79 -10.15 -20.21
CA THR A 744 -19.59 -9.51 -20.76
C THR A 744 -19.35 -9.96 -22.19
N ILE A 745 -19.28 -9.01 -23.14
CA ILE A 745 -18.95 -9.24 -24.53
C ILE A 745 -17.44 -9.03 -24.71
N ALA A 746 -16.74 -10.03 -25.21
CA ALA A 746 -15.31 -9.96 -25.49
C ALA A 746 -15.04 -9.94 -26.99
N LEU A 747 -14.30 -8.93 -27.45
CA LEU A 747 -13.85 -8.79 -28.83
C LEU A 747 -12.33 -8.84 -28.91
N GLY A 748 -11.82 -9.48 -29.95
CA GLY A 748 -10.42 -9.40 -30.33
C GLY A 748 -10.28 -9.12 -31.82
N ALA A 749 -9.31 -8.26 -32.16
CA ALA A 749 -8.98 -7.93 -33.55
C ALA A 749 -7.47 -7.76 -33.73
N GLY A 750 -6.98 -7.85 -34.98
CA GLY A 750 -5.58 -7.67 -35.25
C GLY A 750 -4.69 -8.75 -34.65
N ILE A 751 -5.24 -9.95 -34.40
CA ILE A 751 -4.47 -11.05 -33.84
C ILE A 751 -3.44 -11.48 -34.86
N SER A 752 -2.19 -11.24 -34.54
CA SER A 752 -1.05 -11.51 -35.42
C SER A 752 0.12 -12.04 -34.61
N GLY A 753 0.84 -12.97 -35.17
CA GLY A 753 2.02 -13.51 -34.54
C GLY A 753 2.77 -14.46 -35.46
N ASP A 754 4.06 -14.58 -35.27
CA ASP A 754 4.94 -15.45 -36.03
C ASP A 754 5.56 -16.47 -35.07
N THR A 755 4.79 -17.51 -34.76
CA THR A 755 5.20 -18.55 -33.81
C THR A 755 5.08 -19.93 -34.44
N THR A 756 5.85 -20.88 -33.95
CA THR A 756 5.79 -22.28 -34.40
C THR A 756 4.61 -23.06 -33.80
N ALA A 757 3.92 -22.46 -32.82
CA ALA A 757 2.75 -23.03 -32.18
C ALA A 757 1.47 -22.30 -32.62
N SER A 758 0.31 -22.91 -32.38
CA SER A 758 -0.97 -22.24 -32.63
C SER A 758 -1.20 -21.13 -31.63
N ILE A 759 -1.80 -20.04 -32.12
CA ILE A 759 -2.32 -18.95 -31.27
C ILE A 759 -3.78 -19.30 -30.94
N GLU A 760 -4.10 -19.21 -29.66
CA GLU A 760 -5.43 -19.56 -29.13
C GLU A 760 -5.99 -18.40 -28.29
N THR A 761 -7.28 -18.14 -28.38
CA THR A 761 -8.01 -17.34 -27.39
C THR A 761 -8.78 -18.29 -26.48
N VAL A 762 -8.45 -18.26 -25.21
CA VAL A 762 -9.08 -19.06 -24.16
C VAL A 762 -10.34 -18.34 -23.67
N VAL A 763 -11.50 -18.82 -24.10
CA VAL A 763 -12.79 -18.25 -23.69
C VAL A 763 -13.00 -18.47 -22.18
N ASP A 764 -12.76 -19.70 -21.72
CA ASP A 764 -12.75 -20.06 -20.30
C ASP A 764 -11.91 -21.34 -20.07
N ASN A 765 -11.39 -21.48 -18.87
CA ASN A 765 -10.72 -22.69 -18.37
C ASN A 765 -11.19 -22.94 -16.94
N ARG A 766 -12.35 -23.59 -16.81
CA ARG A 766 -13.10 -23.66 -15.57
C ARG A 766 -12.74 -24.88 -14.76
N LEU A 767 -12.29 -24.69 -13.53
CA LEU A 767 -12.18 -25.75 -12.53
C LEU A 767 -13.58 -26.16 -12.08
N LEU A 768 -13.90 -27.44 -12.12
CA LEU A 768 -15.17 -27.96 -11.66
C LEU A 768 -15.13 -28.30 -10.18
N ASN A 769 -16.21 -27.99 -9.48
CA ASN A 769 -16.38 -28.38 -8.09
C ASN A 769 -16.85 -29.84 -8.02
N ASP A 770 -16.08 -30.70 -7.37
CA ASP A 770 -16.36 -32.14 -7.24
C ASP A 770 -17.66 -32.45 -6.50
N ALA A 771 -18.23 -31.47 -5.78
CA ALA A 771 -19.52 -31.60 -5.10
C ALA A 771 -20.74 -31.44 -6.02
N TYR A 772 -20.55 -30.98 -7.27
CA TYR A 772 -21.63 -30.65 -8.19
C TYR A 772 -21.52 -31.44 -9.49
N HIS A 773 -22.67 -31.61 -10.18
CA HIS A 773 -22.68 -32.23 -11.50
C HIS A 773 -22.68 -31.19 -12.61
N TYR A 774 -21.78 -31.38 -13.57
CA TYR A 774 -21.63 -30.47 -14.69
C TYR A 774 -21.92 -31.20 -16.02
N GLN A 775 -22.53 -30.46 -16.94
CA GLN A 775 -22.76 -30.90 -18.33
C GLN A 775 -22.40 -29.76 -19.27
N VAL A 776 -21.75 -30.05 -20.37
CA VAL A 776 -21.58 -29.11 -21.46
C VAL A 776 -22.63 -29.35 -22.52
N ILE A 777 -23.44 -28.34 -22.79
CA ILE A 777 -24.54 -28.40 -23.76
C ILE A 777 -24.29 -27.37 -24.85
N SER A 778 -24.51 -27.73 -26.10
CA SER A 778 -24.40 -26.81 -27.24
C SER A 778 -25.74 -26.69 -27.98
N ASN A 779 -25.81 -25.82 -28.97
CA ASN A 779 -26.92 -25.76 -29.93
C ASN A 779 -27.14 -27.09 -30.70
N LYS A 780 -26.18 -28.02 -30.69
CA LYS A 780 -26.26 -29.34 -31.34
C LYS A 780 -26.52 -30.51 -30.36
N GLY A 781 -26.61 -30.21 -29.05
CA GLY A 781 -26.85 -31.21 -28.00
C GLY A 781 -25.73 -31.28 -26.96
N ASN A 782 -25.76 -32.33 -26.13
CA ASN A 782 -24.73 -32.54 -25.11
C ASN A 782 -23.41 -32.92 -25.73
N ILE A 783 -22.34 -32.37 -25.19
CA ILE A 783 -20.94 -32.72 -25.54
C ILE A 783 -20.44 -33.70 -24.50
N THR A 784 -20.11 -34.91 -24.94
CA THR A 784 -19.65 -36.02 -24.06
C THR A 784 -18.22 -36.43 -24.34
N ASP A 785 -17.67 -36.01 -25.50
CA ASP A 785 -16.31 -36.36 -25.90
C ASP A 785 -15.28 -35.59 -25.06
N ALA A 786 -14.12 -36.18 -24.81
CA ALA A 786 -13.03 -35.58 -24.06
C ALA A 786 -12.46 -34.34 -24.76
N SER A 787 -12.54 -34.28 -26.08
CA SER A 787 -12.21 -33.12 -26.92
C SER A 787 -13.06 -33.10 -28.16
N GLU A 788 -13.69 -31.97 -28.46
CA GLU A 788 -14.49 -31.71 -29.66
C GLU A 788 -14.19 -30.31 -30.18
N GLU A 789 -13.92 -30.17 -31.48
CA GLU A 789 -13.82 -28.90 -32.17
C GLU A 789 -14.91 -28.85 -33.26
N SER A 790 -15.80 -27.89 -33.15
CA SER A 790 -16.82 -27.62 -34.16
C SER A 790 -17.42 -26.23 -34.01
N LYS A 791 -18.12 -25.80 -35.09
CA LYS A 791 -18.92 -24.56 -35.05
C LYS A 791 -19.96 -24.60 -33.98
N LYS A 792 -19.94 -23.56 -33.11
CA LYS A 792 -20.89 -23.36 -32.03
C LYS A 792 -21.54 -21.97 -32.16
N ASP A 793 -22.84 -21.91 -31.92
CA ASP A 793 -23.57 -20.67 -31.73
C ASP A 793 -23.54 -20.28 -30.25
N TRP A 794 -23.66 -21.31 -29.39
CA TRP A 794 -23.57 -21.16 -27.95
C TRP A 794 -23.12 -22.46 -27.26
N LEU A 795 -22.61 -22.32 -26.06
CA LEU A 795 -22.31 -23.37 -25.10
C LEU A 795 -22.93 -23.02 -23.74
N LEU A 796 -23.37 -24.01 -23.03
CA LEU A 796 -23.79 -23.91 -21.63
C LEU A 796 -22.98 -24.90 -20.81
N LEU A 797 -22.19 -24.40 -19.89
CA LEU A 797 -21.66 -25.20 -18.78
C LEU A 797 -22.74 -25.20 -17.69
N ARG A 798 -23.58 -26.20 -17.72
CA ARG A 798 -24.69 -26.37 -16.79
C ARG A 798 -24.22 -27.04 -15.51
N SER A 799 -24.50 -26.42 -14.39
CA SER A 799 -24.36 -27.02 -13.06
C SER A 799 -25.71 -27.32 -12.44
N ASP A 800 -25.82 -28.35 -11.61
CA ASP A 800 -26.99 -28.60 -10.75
C ASP A 800 -27.03 -27.70 -9.51
N HIS A 801 -25.96 -26.97 -9.24
CA HIS A 801 -25.89 -25.97 -8.16
C HIS A 801 -26.41 -24.61 -8.62
N GLN A 802 -27.21 -23.97 -7.75
CA GLN A 802 -27.84 -22.67 -8.04
C GLN A 802 -26.76 -21.60 -8.35
N ASN A 803 -26.98 -20.81 -9.39
CA ASN A 803 -26.14 -19.69 -9.82
C ASN A 803 -24.68 -20.08 -10.19
N ALA A 804 -24.44 -21.39 -10.47
CA ALA A 804 -23.11 -21.86 -10.87
C ALA A 804 -23.00 -22.16 -12.38
N SER A 805 -24.09 -22.10 -13.14
CA SER A 805 -24.09 -22.32 -14.60
C SER A 805 -23.56 -21.07 -15.34
N ILE A 806 -22.86 -21.31 -16.46
CA ILE A 806 -22.29 -20.22 -17.29
C ILE A 806 -22.63 -20.49 -18.75
N GLY A 807 -23.20 -19.49 -19.43
CA GLY A 807 -23.45 -19.50 -20.85
C GLY A 807 -22.34 -18.78 -21.63
N TYR A 808 -22.07 -19.29 -22.80
CA TYR A 808 -21.13 -18.69 -23.78
C TYR A 808 -21.86 -18.62 -25.12
N TYR A 809 -21.97 -17.41 -25.69
CA TYR A 809 -22.59 -17.16 -26.98
C TYR A 809 -21.55 -16.66 -27.98
N PHE A 810 -21.61 -17.12 -29.22
CA PHE A 810 -20.70 -16.81 -30.31
C PHE A 810 -21.47 -16.11 -31.43
N PRO A 811 -21.44 -14.77 -31.53
CA PRO A 811 -22.26 -14.01 -32.48
C PRO A 811 -22.03 -14.36 -33.95
N THR A 812 -20.88 -14.90 -34.29
CA THR A 812 -20.49 -15.26 -35.66
C THR A 812 -20.25 -16.76 -35.85
N SER A 813 -20.83 -17.61 -35.02
CA SER A 813 -20.65 -19.08 -35.07
C SER A 813 -19.19 -19.49 -35.24
N SER A 814 -18.45 -19.50 -34.17
CA SER A 814 -17.01 -19.78 -34.16
C SER A 814 -16.73 -21.31 -34.07
N ASP A 815 -15.63 -21.73 -34.65
CA ASP A 815 -15.06 -23.05 -34.36
C ASP A 815 -14.47 -23.01 -32.95
N VAL A 816 -15.08 -23.74 -32.02
CA VAL A 816 -14.71 -23.76 -30.61
C VAL A 816 -14.25 -25.16 -30.24
N THR A 817 -13.03 -25.25 -29.70
CA THR A 817 -12.55 -26.48 -29.08
C THR A 817 -13.09 -26.55 -27.65
N VAL A 818 -13.87 -27.59 -27.37
CA VAL A 818 -14.32 -27.95 -26.02
C VAL A 818 -13.45 -29.11 -25.53
N GLN A 819 -12.75 -28.94 -24.41
CA GLN A 819 -11.88 -29.96 -23.86
C GLN A 819 -12.16 -30.23 -22.40
N SER A 820 -12.22 -31.51 -22.04
CA SER A 820 -12.27 -32.01 -20.68
C SER A 820 -10.91 -32.54 -20.28
N GLU A 821 -10.39 -32.09 -19.15
CA GLU A 821 -9.05 -32.50 -18.69
C GLU A 821 -9.01 -32.65 -17.18
N LYS A 822 -8.39 -33.74 -16.69
CA LYS A 822 -8.02 -33.88 -15.29
C LYS A 822 -6.55 -33.54 -15.10
N ARG A 823 -6.26 -32.64 -14.20
CA ARG A 823 -4.91 -32.16 -13.91
C ARG A 823 -4.53 -32.38 -12.46
N THR A 824 -3.25 -32.62 -12.23
CA THR A 824 -2.66 -32.74 -10.89
C THR A 824 -1.44 -31.83 -10.80
N GLY A 825 -1.18 -31.32 -9.61
CA GLY A 825 -0.02 -30.47 -9.37
C GLY A 825 0.24 -30.22 -7.89
N THR A 826 1.38 -29.61 -7.60
CA THR A 826 1.79 -29.20 -6.26
C THR A 826 2.21 -27.74 -6.25
N TYR A 827 2.07 -27.06 -5.12
CA TYR A 827 2.62 -25.70 -5.00
C TYR A 827 4.14 -25.70 -5.09
N ALA A 828 4.83 -26.77 -4.69
CA ALA A 828 6.28 -26.89 -4.84
C ALA A 828 6.74 -26.76 -6.31
N ALA A 829 5.91 -27.14 -7.27
CA ALA A 829 6.22 -27.00 -8.70
C ALA A 829 6.27 -25.55 -9.17
N ILE A 830 5.50 -24.66 -8.55
CA ILE A 830 5.38 -23.24 -8.94
C ILE A 830 6.00 -22.26 -7.92
N ASN A 831 6.41 -22.78 -6.75
CA ASN A 831 6.99 -22.00 -5.67
C ASN A 831 7.95 -22.84 -4.84
N SER A 832 9.24 -22.58 -4.95
CA SER A 832 10.29 -23.27 -4.18
C SER A 832 10.64 -22.56 -2.87
N ALA A 833 10.23 -21.29 -2.68
CA ALA A 833 10.44 -20.56 -1.44
C ALA A 833 9.49 -21.02 -0.33
N PHE A 834 8.27 -21.38 -0.70
CA PHE A 834 7.25 -21.89 0.21
C PHE A 834 6.74 -23.24 -0.32
N PRO A 835 7.57 -24.27 -0.39
CA PRO A 835 7.20 -25.53 -1.00
C PRO A 835 6.10 -26.23 -0.20
N SER A 836 5.16 -26.81 -0.94
CA SER A 836 4.16 -27.72 -0.39
C SER A 836 4.03 -28.89 -1.34
N ASP A 837 4.38 -30.07 -0.85
CA ASP A 837 4.33 -31.32 -1.62
C ASP A 837 2.93 -31.95 -1.63
N LYS A 838 1.97 -31.30 -0.98
CA LYS A 838 0.57 -31.72 -1.06
C LYS A 838 0.13 -31.71 -2.52
N THR A 839 -0.29 -32.85 -3.00
CA THR A 839 -0.83 -33.02 -4.34
C THR A 839 -2.27 -32.55 -4.38
N TYR A 840 -2.57 -31.72 -5.35
CA TYR A 840 -3.90 -31.25 -5.68
C TYR A 840 -4.33 -31.85 -7.01
N SER A 841 -5.62 -32.08 -7.20
CA SER A 841 -6.21 -32.47 -8.48
C SER A 841 -7.45 -31.63 -8.77
N GLY A 842 -7.76 -31.45 -10.04
CA GLY A 842 -8.96 -30.76 -10.48
C GLY A 842 -9.39 -31.23 -11.87
N GLU A 843 -10.68 -31.26 -12.10
CA GLU A 843 -11.24 -31.44 -13.42
C GLU A 843 -11.55 -30.07 -14.03
N TYR A 844 -11.17 -29.91 -15.31
CA TYR A 844 -11.32 -28.66 -16.04
C TYR A 844 -12.21 -28.82 -17.25
N ARG A 845 -12.93 -27.75 -17.59
CA ARG A 845 -13.58 -27.56 -18.88
C ARG A 845 -12.97 -26.35 -19.54
N LYS A 846 -12.34 -26.56 -20.68
CA LYS A 846 -11.70 -25.50 -21.48
C LYS A 846 -12.51 -25.25 -22.75
N PHE A 847 -12.67 -23.96 -23.05
CA PHE A 847 -13.32 -23.50 -24.27
C PHE A 847 -12.33 -22.55 -24.98
N MET A 848 -11.92 -22.89 -26.21
CA MET A 848 -10.84 -22.21 -26.89
C MET A 848 -11.22 -21.94 -28.35
N ILE A 849 -10.83 -20.78 -28.87
CA ILE A 849 -10.89 -20.43 -30.30
C ILE A 849 -9.46 -20.48 -30.83
N ASN A 850 -9.22 -21.34 -31.81
CA ASN A 850 -7.92 -21.52 -32.44
C ASN A 850 -7.78 -20.58 -33.65
N HIS A 851 -6.72 -19.77 -33.65
CA HIS A 851 -6.39 -18.85 -34.75
C HIS A 851 -5.35 -19.41 -35.72
N GLY A 852 -4.89 -20.65 -35.48
CA GLY A 852 -3.88 -21.32 -36.30
C GLY A 852 -2.45 -20.82 -36.01
N GLN A 853 -1.52 -21.29 -36.82
CA GLN A 853 -0.13 -20.82 -36.83
C GLN A 853 -0.03 -19.57 -37.73
N HIS A 854 0.82 -18.61 -37.35
CA HIS A 854 1.08 -17.38 -38.09
C HIS A 854 -0.20 -16.60 -38.53
N PRO A 855 -1.19 -16.40 -37.64
CA PRO A 855 -2.36 -15.61 -38.00
C PRO A 855 -1.97 -14.20 -38.42
N GLN A 856 -2.69 -13.69 -39.43
CA GLN A 856 -2.56 -12.33 -39.90
C GLN A 856 -3.92 -11.65 -39.79
N ASN A 857 -4.08 -10.77 -38.82
CA ASN A 857 -5.31 -10.02 -38.56
C ASN A 857 -6.52 -10.93 -38.26
N ALA A 858 -6.32 -12.01 -37.47
CA ALA A 858 -7.44 -12.81 -36.99
C ALA A 858 -8.27 -12.05 -35.94
N ASN A 859 -9.49 -12.50 -35.72
CA ASN A 859 -10.41 -11.88 -34.77
C ASN A 859 -11.25 -12.93 -34.03
N TYR A 860 -11.91 -12.50 -32.95
CA TYR A 860 -12.92 -13.28 -32.24
C TYR A 860 -14.02 -12.37 -31.68
N ALA A 861 -15.16 -12.97 -31.41
CA ALA A 861 -16.24 -12.39 -30.64
C ALA A 861 -16.92 -13.49 -29.83
N TYR A 862 -17.08 -13.27 -28.53
CA TYR A 862 -17.88 -14.13 -27.65
C TYR A 862 -18.53 -13.33 -26.53
N VAL A 863 -19.58 -13.90 -25.95
CA VAL A 863 -20.29 -13.36 -24.79
C VAL A 863 -20.25 -14.37 -23.65
N ILE A 864 -19.94 -13.92 -22.45
CA ILE A 864 -20.05 -14.69 -21.21
C ILE A 864 -21.32 -14.23 -20.48
N LEU A 865 -22.18 -15.17 -20.13
CA LEU A 865 -23.43 -14.94 -19.42
C LEU A 865 -23.36 -15.74 -18.09
N PRO A 866 -23.01 -15.11 -16.98
CA PRO A 866 -23.16 -15.75 -15.67
C PRO A 866 -24.61 -16.17 -15.42
N GLU A 867 -24.82 -17.27 -14.68
CA GLU A 867 -26.15 -17.79 -14.29
C GLU A 867 -27.09 -18.11 -15.46
N ALA A 868 -26.50 -18.45 -16.61
CA ALA A 868 -27.31 -18.74 -17.80
C ALA A 868 -28.10 -20.03 -17.70
N THR A 869 -29.29 -20.03 -18.28
CA THR A 869 -30.07 -21.22 -18.57
C THR A 869 -30.03 -21.53 -20.08
N GLN A 870 -30.34 -22.75 -20.43
CA GLN A 870 -30.46 -23.13 -21.84
C GLN A 870 -31.52 -22.31 -22.59
N GLU A 871 -32.61 -21.98 -21.93
CA GLU A 871 -33.66 -21.13 -22.47
C GLU A 871 -33.14 -19.68 -22.71
N LYS A 872 -32.44 -19.07 -21.70
CA LYS A 872 -31.83 -17.76 -21.86
C LYS A 872 -30.93 -17.74 -23.09
N LEU A 873 -30.10 -18.76 -23.31
CA LEU A 873 -29.17 -18.82 -24.45
C LEU A 873 -29.91 -18.97 -25.80
N LYS A 874 -30.98 -19.79 -25.84
CA LYS A 874 -31.82 -19.93 -27.06
C LYS A 874 -32.50 -18.62 -27.40
N ASN A 875 -33.07 -17.93 -26.44
CA ASN A 875 -33.72 -16.63 -26.64
C ASN A 875 -32.68 -15.57 -27.05
N TYR A 876 -31.53 -15.58 -26.44
CA TYR A 876 -30.44 -14.65 -26.74
C TYR A 876 -30.00 -14.71 -28.22
N THR A 877 -30.02 -15.92 -28.83
CA THR A 877 -29.70 -16.09 -30.25
C THR A 877 -30.77 -15.57 -31.18
N GLN A 878 -32.03 -15.42 -30.71
CA GLN A 878 -33.17 -14.98 -31.53
C GLN A 878 -33.44 -13.49 -31.41
N ASP A 879 -33.09 -12.87 -30.28
CA ASP A 879 -33.46 -11.47 -29.93
C ASP A 879 -32.71 -10.39 -30.71
N ASN A 880 -31.58 -10.74 -31.34
CA ASN A 880 -30.76 -9.86 -32.17
C ASN A 880 -30.50 -8.44 -31.53
N THR A 881 -30.49 -8.37 -30.22
CA THR A 881 -30.33 -7.13 -29.46
C THR A 881 -28.88 -6.67 -29.38
N LEU A 882 -27.94 -7.63 -29.45
CA LEU A 882 -26.50 -7.34 -29.48
C LEU A 882 -26.07 -6.98 -30.88
N LYS A 883 -25.53 -5.76 -31.06
CA LYS A 883 -24.93 -5.29 -32.28
C LYS A 883 -23.45 -5.06 -32.12
N ILE A 884 -22.60 -5.84 -32.79
CA ILE A 884 -21.18 -5.54 -32.95
C ILE A 884 -21.04 -4.57 -34.10
N LEU A 885 -20.85 -3.28 -33.80
CA LEU A 885 -20.75 -2.21 -34.80
C LEU A 885 -19.41 -2.23 -35.52
N ALA A 886 -18.34 -2.58 -34.81
CA ALA A 886 -16.99 -2.75 -35.33
C ALA A 886 -16.18 -3.74 -34.48
N ASN A 887 -15.35 -4.53 -35.15
CA ASN A 887 -14.31 -5.36 -34.51
C ASN A 887 -13.05 -5.32 -35.39
N THR A 888 -12.32 -4.23 -35.32
CA THR A 888 -11.12 -3.94 -36.13
C THR A 888 -9.96 -3.47 -35.26
N GLU A 889 -8.77 -3.40 -35.81
CA GLU A 889 -7.59 -2.84 -35.12
C GLU A 889 -7.72 -1.33 -34.80
N SER A 890 -8.59 -0.61 -35.51
CA SER A 890 -8.78 0.83 -35.33
C SER A 890 -9.91 1.16 -34.37
N ILE A 891 -11.00 0.39 -34.41
CA ILE A 891 -12.20 0.62 -33.58
C ILE A 891 -12.81 -0.72 -33.22
N GLN A 892 -13.18 -0.86 -31.95
CA GLN A 892 -14.09 -1.92 -31.48
C GLN A 892 -15.28 -1.27 -30.79
N ALA A 893 -16.49 -1.66 -31.20
CA ALA A 893 -17.71 -1.05 -30.70
C ALA A 893 -18.86 -2.04 -30.62
N VAL A 894 -19.60 -1.95 -29.51
CA VAL A 894 -20.77 -2.77 -29.22
C VAL A 894 -21.93 -1.88 -28.77
N GLN A 895 -23.11 -2.16 -29.32
CA GLN A 895 -24.36 -1.53 -28.94
C GLN A 895 -25.34 -2.57 -28.45
N MET A 896 -26.07 -2.25 -27.37
CA MET A 896 -27.20 -3.01 -26.88
C MET A 896 -28.32 -2.05 -26.49
N GLU A 897 -29.24 -1.81 -27.40
CA GLU A 897 -30.29 -0.80 -27.27
C GLU A 897 -31.20 -1.07 -26.07
N THR A 898 -31.54 -2.30 -25.82
CA THR A 898 -32.39 -2.75 -24.68
C THR A 898 -31.78 -2.44 -23.33
N ALA A 899 -30.45 -2.38 -23.25
CA ALA A 899 -29.70 -2.01 -22.05
C ALA A 899 -29.30 -0.52 -22.03
N GLY A 900 -29.69 0.26 -23.02
CA GLY A 900 -29.24 1.65 -23.18
C GLY A 900 -27.72 1.80 -23.31
N TYR A 901 -27.03 0.79 -23.85
CA TYR A 901 -25.60 0.67 -23.82
C TYR A 901 -24.97 0.87 -25.20
N LEU A 902 -23.94 1.72 -25.26
CA LEU A 902 -22.99 1.79 -26.39
C LEU A 902 -21.57 1.94 -25.80
N GLY A 903 -20.74 0.94 -26.06
CA GLY A 903 -19.32 0.97 -25.69
C GLY A 903 -18.45 1.06 -26.93
N ILE A 904 -17.41 1.93 -26.89
CA ILE A 904 -16.49 2.13 -28.02
C ILE A 904 -15.06 2.26 -27.49
N ASN A 905 -14.14 1.51 -28.08
CA ASN A 905 -12.70 1.71 -27.96
C ASN A 905 -12.14 2.21 -29.29
N PHE A 906 -11.66 3.45 -29.30
CA PHE A 906 -10.91 4.03 -30.40
C PHE A 906 -9.42 3.77 -30.16
N TRP A 907 -8.83 2.92 -30.99
CA TRP A 907 -7.44 2.49 -30.85
C TRP A 907 -6.45 3.36 -31.62
N ALA A 908 -6.88 3.93 -32.77
CA ALA A 908 -6.00 4.70 -33.60
C ALA A 908 -5.55 5.99 -32.92
N ALA A 909 -4.28 6.36 -33.08
CA ALA A 909 -3.73 7.59 -32.52
C ALA A 909 -4.42 8.86 -33.02
N THR A 910 -5.05 8.80 -34.21
CA THR A 910 -5.82 9.87 -34.84
C THR A 910 -7.32 9.79 -34.54
N GLY A 911 -7.73 8.94 -33.60
CA GLY A 911 -9.12 8.71 -33.27
C GLY A 911 -9.88 7.96 -34.39
N GLY A 912 -11.11 8.33 -34.62
CA GLY A 912 -11.98 7.68 -35.61
C GLY A 912 -13.43 8.13 -35.50
N SER A 913 -14.32 7.48 -36.27
CA SER A 913 -15.75 7.81 -36.31
C SER A 913 -16.59 6.55 -36.38
N ILE A 914 -17.60 6.43 -35.51
CA ILE A 914 -18.60 5.36 -35.48
C ILE A 914 -19.82 5.80 -34.67
N ALA A 915 -21.02 5.31 -35.02
CA ALA A 915 -22.26 5.61 -34.33
C ALA A 915 -22.50 7.12 -34.09
N ASP A 916 -22.23 7.95 -35.08
CA ASP A 916 -22.31 9.41 -35.05
C ASP A 916 -21.43 10.09 -33.98
N ILE A 917 -20.43 9.37 -33.47
CA ILE A 917 -19.41 9.87 -32.57
C ILE A 917 -18.08 9.89 -33.29
N THR A 918 -17.41 11.06 -33.29
CA THR A 918 -16.08 11.23 -33.90
C THR A 918 -15.11 11.77 -32.86
N THR A 919 -13.90 11.22 -32.80
CA THR A 919 -12.82 11.71 -31.95
C THR A 919 -11.52 11.86 -32.72
N ASP A 920 -10.68 12.80 -32.30
CA ASP A 920 -9.33 13.04 -32.85
C ASP A 920 -8.22 12.33 -32.04
N LYS A 921 -8.59 11.62 -30.98
CA LYS A 921 -7.65 10.94 -30.06
C LYS A 921 -8.09 9.51 -29.73
N PRO A 922 -7.14 8.65 -29.31
CA PRO A 922 -7.46 7.31 -28.81
C PRO A 922 -8.17 7.43 -27.45
N ILE A 923 -9.41 7.00 -27.39
CA ILE A 923 -10.23 7.05 -26.16
C ILE A 923 -11.05 5.78 -25.99
N SER A 924 -11.53 5.56 -24.78
CA SER A 924 -12.57 4.61 -24.42
C SER A 924 -13.82 5.41 -24.04
N LEU A 925 -14.97 5.07 -24.62
CA LEU A 925 -16.23 5.79 -24.45
C LEU A 925 -17.35 4.81 -24.10
N LEU A 926 -18.06 5.10 -23.02
CA LEU A 926 -19.29 4.45 -22.61
C LEU A 926 -20.43 5.47 -22.69
N LYS A 927 -21.45 5.18 -23.53
CA LYS A 927 -22.71 5.92 -23.55
C LYS A 927 -23.79 5.08 -22.88
N GLN A 928 -24.46 5.68 -21.91
CA GLN A 928 -25.59 5.07 -21.19
C GLN A 928 -26.84 5.91 -21.37
N ASN A 929 -27.90 5.30 -21.86
CA ASN A 929 -29.20 5.94 -21.99
C ASN A 929 -30.12 5.47 -20.86
N LYS A 930 -30.62 6.40 -20.06
CA LYS A 930 -31.55 6.15 -18.96
C LYS A 930 -32.71 7.12 -19.00
N GLN A 931 -33.88 6.61 -19.30
CA GLN A 931 -35.09 7.44 -19.43
C GLN A 931 -34.87 8.63 -20.39
N THR A 932 -34.81 9.84 -19.86
CA THR A 932 -34.58 11.08 -20.61
C THR A 932 -33.12 11.53 -20.62
N GLN A 933 -32.23 10.88 -19.87
CA GLN A 933 -30.84 11.27 -19.71
C GLN A 933 -29.88 10.34 -20.43
N THR A 934 -28.85 10.94 -21.01
CA THR A 934 -27.71 10.23 -21.59
C THR A 934 -26.45 10.63 -20.87
N THR A 935 -25.70 9.65 -20.37
CA THR A 935 -24.38 9.84 -19.77
C THR A 935 -23.30 9.34 -20.72
N TYR A 936 -22.35 10.19 -21.04
CA TYR A 936 -21.11 9.80 -21.70
C TYR A 936 -20.00 9.77 -20.66
N THR A 937 -19.40 8.60 -20.47
CA THR A 937 -18.22 8.39 -19.61
C THR A 937 -17.03 8.08 -20.51
N ILE A 938 -15.99 8.91 -20.44
CA ILE A 938 -14.90 8.91 -21.40
C ILE A 938 -13.56 8.88 -20.67
N ALA A 939 -12.68 7.96 -21.06
CA ALA A 939 -11.34 7.83 -20.52
C ALA A 939 -10.29 7.90 -21.62
N ASN A 940 -9.08 8.31 -21.25
CA ASN A 940 -7.89 8.14 -22.07
C ASN A 940 -7.03 7.00 -21.53
N PRO A 941 -7.15 5.77 -22.08
CA PRO A 941 -6.40 4.62 -21.59
C PRO A 941 -4.89 4.68 -21.85
N THR A 942 -4.42 5.60 -22.69
CA THR A 942 -2.98 5.83 -22.89
C THR A 942 -2.35 6.63 -21.77
N GLN A 943 -3.18 7.32 -20.95
CA GLN A 943 -2.79 8.19 -19.85
C GLN A 943 -1.88 9.35 -20.26
N THR A 944 -1.94 9.77 -21.53
CA THR A 944 -1.26 10.98 -22.00
C THR A 944 -2.01 12.24 -21.56
N ASN A 945 -1.26 13.30 -21.26
CA ASN A 945 -1.83 14.61 -20.91
C ASN A 945 -2.22 15.37 -22.18
N GLU A 946 -3.31 14.93 -22.82
CA GLU A 946 -3.78 15.49 -24.08
C GLU A 946 -5.21 16.00 -23.96
N ILE A 947 -5.57 16.95 -24.82
CA ILE A 947 -6.95 17.35 -25.02
C ILE A 947 -7.52 16.52 -26.18
N ALA A 948 -8.66 15.88 -25.96
CA ALA A 948 -9.41 15.19 -26.99
C ALA A 948 -10.62 16.03 -27.42
N HIS A 949 -10.88 16.08 -28.71
CA HIS A 949 -12.09 16.70 -29.29
C HIS A 949 -13.02 15.60 -29.75
N ILE A 950 -14.22 15.58 -29.18
CA ILE A 950 -15.20 14.53 -29.46
C ILE A 950 -16.47 15.17 -29.95
N GLN A 951 -16.81 14.93 -31.23
CA GLN A 951 -18.08 15.33 -31.78
C GLN A 951 -19.15 14.34 -31.37
N LEU A 952 -20.17 14.83 -30.67
CA LEU A 952 -21.31 14.05 -30.20
C LEU A 952 -22.49 14.13 -31.15
N PRO A 953 -23.41 13.14 -31.15
CA PRO A 953 -24.68 13.25 -31.88
C PRO A 953 -25.48 14.48 -31.49
N LYS A 954 -26.27 15.01 -32.39
CA LYS A 954 -27.15 16.19 -32.14
C LYS A 954 -28.54 15.76 -31.63
N ASP A 955 -28.55 14.81 -30.69
CA ASP A 955 -29.79 14.21 -30.20
C ASP A 955 -30.21 14.66 -28.79
N PHE A 956 -29.51 15.65 -28.22
CA PHE A 956 -29.83 16.24 -26.91
C PHE A 956 -29.99 17.74 -26.99
N LYS A 957 -30.73 18.30 -25.98
CA LYS A 957 -31.05 19.75 -25.92
C LYS A 957 -30.33 20.48 -24.83
N TYR A 958 -30.04 19.80 -23.71
CA TYR A 958 -29.48 20.43 -22.54
C TYR A 958 -28.31 19.61 -21.99
N ILE A 959 -27.32 20.30 -21.43
CA ILE A 959 -26.25 19.70 -20.63
C ILE A 959 -26.66 19.87 -19.18
N LEU A 960 -26.75 18.77 -18.46
CA LEU A 960 -27.11 18.72 -17.05
C LEU A 960 -25.88 18.84 -16.12
N SER A 961 -24.78 18.17 -16.47
CA SER A 961 -23.51 18.25 -15.73
C SER A 961 -22.32 17.87 -16.57
N MET A 962 -21.15 18.36 -16.18
CA MET A 962 -19.84 18.02 -16.78
C MET A 962 -18.80 17.89 -15.65
N SER A 963 -17.86 16.96 -15.85
CA SER A 963 -16.67 16.87 -15.00
C SER A 963 -15.73 18.05 -15.20
N ASP A 964 -14.88 18.34 -14.20
CA ASP A 964 -13.83 19.35 -14.35
C ASP A 964 -12.90 19.01 -15.54
N GLY A 965 -12.48 20.05 -16.29
CA GLY A 965 -11.66 19.89 -17.48
C GLY A 965 -12.45 19.47 -18.73
N VAL A 966 -13.78 19.48 -18.67
CA VAL A 966 -14.67 19.23 -19.80
C VAL A 966 -15.32 20.54 -20.23
N SER A 967 -15.33 20.83 -21.53
CA SER A 967 -16.05 21.96 -22.13
C SER A 967 -16.79 21.53 -23.40
N PHE A 968 -17.85 22.20 -23.72
CA PHE A 968 -18.69 21.87 -24.87
C PHE A 968 -18.97 23.09 -25.74
N ASP A 969 -18.76 22.95 -27.03
CA ASP A 969 -19.10 23.94 -28.08
C ASP A 969 -20.45 23.56 -28.71
N GLU A 970 -21.48 24.34 -28.41
CA GLU A 970 -22.85 24.13 -28.93
C GLU A 970 -22.94 24.28 -30.45
N ALA A 971 -22.13 25.17 -31.09
CA ALA A 971 -22.21 25.41 -32.52
C ALA A 971 -21.72 24.21 -33.34
N THR A 972 -20.68 23.56 -32.88
CA THR A 972 -20.09 22.38 -33.51
C THR A 972 -20.54 21.07 -32.93
N HIS A 973 -21.24 21.07 -31.78
CA HIS A 973 -21.50 19.87 -30.92
C HIS A 973 -20.25 19.11 -30.54
N THR A 974 -19.18 19.84 -30.27
CA THR A 974 -17.88 19.27 -29.96
C THR A 974 -17.56 19.39 -28.47
N LEU A 975 -17.27 18.26 -27.84
CA LEU A 975 -16.77 18.14 -26.49
C LEU A 975 -15.24 18.25 -26.51
N SER A 976 -14.66 19.12 -25.72
CA SER A 976 -13.21 19.18 -25.48
C SER A 976 -12.92 18.70 -24.06
N ILE A 977 -12.10 17.64 -23.93
CA ILE A 977 -11.75 17.04 -22.67
C ILE A 977 -10.26 17.16 -22.44
N ASP A 978 -9.87 17.85 -21.37
CA ASP A 978 -8.49 17.86 -20.89
C ASP A 978 -8.26 16.67 -19.96
N PHE A 979 -7.41 15.73 -20.40
CA PHE A 979 -7.01 14.56 -19.61
C PHE A 979 -5.76 14.80 -18.76
N SER A 980 -5.25 16.02 -18.68
CA SER A 980 -4.10 16.35 -17.83
C SER A 980 -4.37 15.97 -16.39
N GLY A 981 -3.49 15.15 -15.81
CA GLY A 981 -3.61 14.67 -14.43
C GLY A 981 -4.71 13.62 -14.17
N SER A 982 -5.46 13.18 -15.21
CA SER A 982 -6.52 12.17 -15.02
C SER A 982 -5.98 10.77 -14.72
N ALA A 983 -4.74 10.46 -15.14
CA ALA A 983 -4.10 9.16 -14.96
C ALA A 983 -4.99 7.97 -15.39
N GLY A 984 -5.75 8.14 -16.48
CA GLY A 984 -6.69 7.12 -16.98
C GLY A 984 -8.08 7.13 -16.34
N SER A 985 -8.32 7.99 -15.36
CA SER A 985 -9.65 8.17 -14.79
C SER A 985 -10.60 8.81 -15.79
N ALA A 986 -11.84 8.36 -15.80
CA ALA A 986 -12.85 8.83 -16.75
C ALA A 986 -13.40 10.22 -16.38
N LYS A 987 -13.80 10.95 -17.39
CA LYS A 987 -14.59 12.19 -17.32
C LYS A 987 -16.01 11.93 -17.78
N GLN A 988 -16.96 12.67 -17.26
CA GLN A 988 -18.38 12.49 -17.59
C GLN A 988 -19.03 13.76 -18.08
N ILE A 989 -19.98 13.61 -19.00
CA ILE A 989 -21.00 14.60 -19.36
C ILE A 989 -22.36 13.93 -19.30
N VAL A 990 -23.33 14.58 -18.67
CA VAL A 990 -24.72 14.15 -18.62
C VAL A 990 -25.56 15.14 -19.41
N VAL A 991 -26.37 14.63 -20.34
CA VAL A 991 -27.22 15.43 -21.24
C VAL A 991 -28.65 14.92 -21.23
N GLU A 992 -29.60 15.80 -21.65
CA GLU A 992 -31.04 15.51 -21.80
C GLU A 992 -31.58 15.97 -23.13
#